data_51133b32484eb9a719083f820730ea0a
#
_entry.id   51133b32484eb9a719083f820730ea0a
#
_cell.length_a   1.000
_cell.length_b   1.000
_cell.length_c   1.000
_cell.angle_alpha   90.00
_cell.angle_beta   90.00
_cell.angle_gamma   90.00
#
_symmetry.space_group_name_H-M   'P 1'
#
loop_
_entity.id
_entity.type
_entity.pdbx_description
1 polymer ?
#
loop_
_entity_poly.entity_id
_entity_poly.type
_entity_poly.pdbx_seq_one_letter_code
_entity_poly.pdbx_strand_id
1 'polypeptide(L)'
;MNKKKKEIKPNQKFIKKDNKKIEVQKNKENNNSKEKNIKESKVTKKKNFNFKAFYKKYNIYIFAFILVVAILIVGTLALGFKKTALILLGVLVLAGILKLISKKKSNNKNEKKNSNDVITHKGLKIFLLVCFSIGIIGLIAAGIFACVVVKTATPKYDPKKLTNQESSIIYDRDGKVFAELASEKREIVSYEELPEVLVNAIIATEDSRFFQHNGFDLLRFTKASIGQVLGRNSGGASTLTMQISKMRFTSTIDSGIEGILRKFQDIYLSVFKIERNYTKKEIIEIYTNSFYLGGGTYGVEKASQVYFGKSVKDLNLAEAALIAGLFQAPNDYDPLINPDRAEKRREQVLYLMELHGYITKEEKEIALQLKVPSLLKKTEEDNALAKQYLAFINTVVKEVETRTNLNPYYTPMHIYSTMDRDKQEYVDKVMYTNDLFKWQNSKVDAGIVVLETGTGEIVAIGGGRNTVARGFNNATDTKNQIGSTSKPLFDYGPAIEYNHISTYNLIADEPYKYTGGGTLYNWNNTYDNIMTTREAVRDSRNVPALKTFQSVKLSNIKDFVTKLHLHPEEGLHEAHSIGGYNGESPLSLAGAYQAIASGGYYIEPHSVRKIVYLENGEEYNVVTPKEKAMSASTAYMLTDMLITTFKKSIGSINGATAASKTGTTDFSPATIKENNLSSSAVRDLWYAGFNKDYTLTVWYGYDRIYSDYYTKRGNTSHRDLFVIVGKKLFKGYNFMSKPSNVVKVEVEKESYPAKLPSEYTPEDYRTTELFIDGTQPTEVSTRFSQLANVTNLSGTYSNGKVTLAWSPIATPETLNEDYLRNMYNPLFTSSTQLEKYLEKRMKSEKELFGNVGYRIYIKHADGTLEGIDYTYDSTYTHTISNTNDSITYVVKSEFDVFSANASSGAEVTVTFSNNDVIITSYLNGQSNVNIAIGSTYTEPNPPVYVQENLMSVTNLATISTEIKIAGTNTIVSSIDTSKEGNYVINYTIRYKNYENVLKRYVNVK
;
A
#
# COMPACT_ATOMS: atom_id res chain seq x y z
N MET A 1 35.06 -38.56 -41.86
CA MET A 1 36.31 -38.45 -41.04
C MET A 1 35.85 -38.26 -39.57
N ASN A 2 35.77 -39.34 -38.82
CA ASN A 2 36.64 -39.86 -37.77
C ASN A 2 37.03 -38.81 -36.73
N LYS A 3 36.68 -38.91 -35.51
CA LYS A 3 36.71 -39.81 -34.31
C LYS A 3 36.46 -38.86 -33.09
N LYS A 4 35.96 -39.13 -31.96
CA LYS A 4 35.87 -40.31 -31.08
C LYS A 4 34.86 -40.03 -29.94
N LYS A 5 34.10 -41.03 -29.64
CA LYS A 5 33.35 -41.21 -28.38
C LYS A 5 34.28 -41.29 -27.17
N LYS A 6 33.82 -40.77 -25.99
CA LYS A 6 34.20 -41.43 -24.72
C LYS A 6 32.96 -41.37 -23.80
N GLU A 7 32.41 -42.54 -23.58
CA GLU A 7 31.52 -42.91 -22.47
C GLU A 7 32.30 -42.93 -21.17
N ILE A 8 31.70 -42.47 -20.07
CA ILE A 8 32.00 -43.02 -18.75
C ILE A 8 30.69 -43.16 -17.99
N LYS A 9 30.45 -44.39 -17.52
CA LYS A 9 29.33 -44.92 -16.76
C LYS A 9 29.35 -44.47 -15.27
N PRO A 10 28.24 -44.67 -14.52
CA PRO A 10 28.00 -44.09 -13.21
C PRO A 10 28.61 -44.93 -12.09
N ASN A 11 28.92 -44.29 -10.97
CA ASN A 11 29.21 -45.02 -9.72
C ASN A 11 28.31 -44.50 -8.60
N GLN A 12 27.43 -45.42 -8.17
CA GLN A 12 26.76 -45.36 -6.87
C GLN A 12 27.81 -45.55 -5.76
N LYS A 13 27.71 -44.76 -4.71
CA LYS A 13 27.99 -45.26 -3.34
C LYS A 13 27.31 -44.39 -2.31
N PHE A 14 26.45 -45.03 -1.55
CA PHE A 14 26.00 -44.68 -0.18
C PHE A 14 27.16 -44.22 0.69
N ILE A 15 26.91 -43.22 1.56
CA ILE A 15 27.41 -43.24 2.95
C ILE A 15 26.53 -42.35 3.85
N LYS A 16 26.28 -42.89 5.03
CA LYS A 16 25.56 -42.35 6.21
C LYS A 16 26.27 -41.17 6.88
N LYS A 17 25.44 -40.36 7.54
CA LYS A 17 25.67 -39.64 8.82
C LYS A 17 27.10 -39.15 9.13
N ASP A 18 27.20 -37.85 9.43
CA ASP A 18 27.60 -37.44 10.79
C ASP A 18 27.40 -35.92 11.05
N ASN A 19 26.92 -35.66 12.24
CA ASN A 19 26.85 -34.33 12.85
C ASN A 19 28.27 -33.84 13.17
N LYS A 20 28.63 -32.62 12.84
CA LYS A 20 29.69 -31.89 13.50
C LYS A 20 29.33 -30.40 13.74
N LYS A 21 29.40 -30.07 15.01
CA LYS A 21 29.33 -28.73 15.61
C LYS A 21 30.37 -27.78 14.98
N ILE A 22 29.98 -26.54 14.77
CA ILE A 22 30.92 -25.43 14.57
C ILE A 22 30.96 -24.62 15.86
N GLU A 23 32.10 -24.67 16.54
CA GLU A 23 32.52 -23.80 17.63
C GLU A 23 32.98 -22.46 17.06
N VAL A 24 32.48 -21.38 17.69
CA VAL A 24 32.98 -20.02 17.45
C VAL A 24 34.09 -19.73 18.46
N GLN A 25 35.29 -19.49 17.98
CA GLN A 25 36.43 -19.01 18.78
C GLN A 25 36.21 -17.50 19.13
N LYS A 26 36.38 -17.26 20.43
CA LYS A 26 36.58 -15.90 21.01
C LYS A 26 38.06 -15.55 20.91
N ASN A 27 38.37 -14.37 20.44
CA ASN A 27 39.62 -13.68 20.76
C ASN A 27 39.39 -12.58 21.78
N LYS A 28 40.23 -12.66 22.83
CA LYS A 28 40.39 -11.66 23.89
C LYS A 28 41.46 -10.62 23.45
N GLU A 29 41.25 -9.37 23.88
CA GLU A 29 42.30 -8.49 24.36
C GLU A 29 41.72 -7.37 25.23
N ASN A 30 42.04 -7.43 26.46
CA ASN A 30 42.65 -6.59 27.47
C ASN A 30 42.59 -5.07 27.31
N ASN A 31 42.06 -4.32 28.30
CA ASN A 31 42.89 -3.69 29.33
C ASN A 31 42.06 -2.96 30.39
N ASN A 32 42.37 -3.33 31.66
CA ASN A 32 42.58 -2.56 32.90
C ASN A 32 41.93 -1.15 33.08
N SER A 33 41.23 -0.84 34.15
CA SER A 33 41.75 -0.71 35.54
C SER A 33 40.74 -0.06 36.50
N LYS A 34 40.88 -0.49 37.76
CA LYS A 34 40.60 0.18 39.04
C LYS A 34 39.25 0.03 39.74
N GLU A 35 39.31 -0.89 40.65
CA GLU A 35 38.97 -0.85 42.11
C GLU A 35 38.02 0.22 42.66
N LYS A 36 37.00 -0.22 43.38
CA LYS A 36 36.88 -0.11 44.84
C LYS A 36 35.62 -0.79 45.39
N ASN A 37 35.91 -1.70 46.32
CA ASN A 37 35.14 -2.21 47.46
C ASN A 37 33.73 -1.67 47.76
N ILE A 38 32.78 -2.54 48.09
CA ILE A 38 32.10 -2.66 49.39
C ILE A 38 31.19 -3.91 49.43
N LYS A 39 31.51 -4.73 50.42
CA LYS A 39 30.72 -5.65 51.25
C LYS A 39 29.84 -6.78 50.69
N GLU A 40 30.24 -7.94 51.14
CA GLU A 40 29.52 -9.23 51.19
C GLU A 40 28.02 -9.14 51.57
N SER A 41 27.18 -9.85 50.85
CA SER A 41 25.99 -10.48 51.42
C SER A 41 25.68 -11.78 50.67
N LYS A 42 25.80 -12.83 51.42
CA LYS A 42 25.31 -14.21 51.29
C LYS A 42 24.80 -14.67 49.90
N VAL A 43 25.61 -15.52 49.26
CA VAL A 43 25.23 -16.36 48.09
C VAL A 43 24.29 -17.48 48.56
N THR A 44 23.02 -17.40 48.24
CA THR A 44 22.10 -18.50 48.24
C THR A 44 22.29 -19.32 46.97
N LYS A 45 22.75 -20.54 47.07
CA LYS A 45 22.86 -21.52 45.98
C LYS A 45 21.51 -21.68 45.28
N LYS A 46 21.38 -21.16 44.03
CA LYS A 46 20.29 -21.57 43.13
C LYS A 46 20.44 -23.03 42.77
N LYS A 47 19.57 -23.89 43.33
CA LYS A 47 19.37 -25.25 42.85
C LYS A 47 18.88 -25.17 41.40
N ASN A 48 19.65 -25.69 40.46
CA ASN A 48 19.20 -25.88 39.07
C ASN A 48 17.97 -26.81 39.10
N PHE A 49 16.82 -26.24 38.70
CA PHE A 49 15.56 -26.93 38.58
C PHE A 49 15.63 -27.87 37.36
N ASN A 50 15.68 -29.19 37.62
CA ASN A 50 15.68 -30.20 36.57
C ASN A 50 14.26 -30.42 36.03
N PHE A 51 13.93 -29.73 34.99
CA PHE A 51 12.60 -29.77 34.35
C PHE A 51 12.19 -31.19 33.88
N LYS A 52 13.13 -31.99 33.37
CA LYS A 52 12.89 -33.39 32.98
C LYS A 52 12.51 -34.28 34.15
N ALA A 53 13.16 -34.12 35.30
CA ALA A 53 12.84 -34.88 36.50
C ALA A 53 11.50 -34.40 37.11
N PHE A 54 11.22 -33.11 37.08
CA PHE A 54 9.93 -32.54 37.50
C PHE A 54 8.78 -33.05 36.62
N TYR A 55 8.94 -33.02 35.29
CA TYR A 55 7.92 -33.48 34.34
C TYR A 55 7.64 -34.99 34.51
N LYS A 56 8.69 -35.82 34.69
CA LYS A 56 8.54 -37.27 34.91
C LYS A 56 7.86 -37.60 36.24
N LYS A 57 8.01 -36.74 37.28
CA LYS A 57 7.41 -36.94 38.59
C LYS A 57 5.96 -36.40 38.69
N TYR A 58 5.62 -35.39 37.89
CA TYR A 58 4.32 -34.70 38.00
C TYR A 58 3.51 -34.65 36.68
N ASN A 59 3.89 -35.42 35.66
CA ASN A 59 3.24 -35.43 34.36
C ASN A 59 1.72 -35.68 34.43
N ILE A 60 1.28 -36.56 35.33
CA ILE A 60 -0.14 -36.87 35.56
C ILE A 60 -0.88 -35.66 36.14
N TYR A 61 -0.25 -34.92 37.05
CA TYR A 61 -0.86 -33.70 37.64
C TYR A 61 -0.89 -32.54 36.63
N ILE A 62 0.14 -32.43 35.80
CA ILE A 62 0.19 -31.41 34.73
C ILE A 62 -0.89 -31.72 33.70
N PHE A 63 -1.05 -33.00 33.34
CA PHE A 63 -2.09 -33.42 32.40
C PHE A 63 -3.49 -33.17 32.94
N ALA A 64 -3.73 -33.53 34.22
CA ALA A 64 -5.00 -33.24 34.89
C ALA A 64 -5.29 -31.75 35.02
N PHE A 65 -4.26 -30.92 35.29
CA PHE A 65 -4.41 -29.47 35.32
C PHE A 65 -4.76 -28.89 33.95
N ILE A 66 -4.09 -29.35 32.88
CA ILE A 66 -4.39 -28.90 31.48
C ILE A 66 -5.83 -29.31 31.10
N LEU A 67 -6.26 -30.52 31.47
CA LEU A 67 -7.61 -30.99 31.20
C LEU A 67 -8.68 -30.17 31.94
N VAL A 68 -8.43 -29.82 33.20
CA VAL A 68 -9.32 -28.95 34.00
C VAL A 68 -9.39 -27.54 33.41
N VAL A 69 -8.26 -26.98 32.98
CA VAL A 69 -8.22 -25.67 32.33
C VAL A 69 -8.97 -25.71 30.99
N ALA A 70 -8.82 -26.77 30.19
CA ALA A 70 -9.56 -26.95 28.95
C ALA A 70 -11.07 -27.05 29.17
N ILE A 71 -11.52 -27.81 30.17
CA ILE A 71 -12.94 -27.91 30.56
C ILE A 71 -13.47 -26.57 31.06
N LEU A 72 -12.66 -25.79 31.79
CA LEU A 72 -13.01 -24.45 32.23
C LEU A 72 -13.19 -23.47 31.06
N ILE A 73 -12.29 -23.51 30.10
CA ILE A 73 -12.36 -22.65 28.89
C ILE A 73 -13.59 -23.03 28.08
N VAL A 74 -13.81 -24.31 27.78
CA VAL A 74 -14.96 -24.78 27.01
C VAL A 74 -16.27 -24.51 27.75
N GLY A 75 -16.32 -24.76 29.06
CA GLY A 75 -17.48 -24.50 29.92
C GLY A 75 -17.83 -23.00 29.96
N THR A 76 -16.81 -22.11 30.04
CA THR A 76 -17.01 -20.67 30.09
C THR A 76 -17.52 -20.14 28.75
N LEU A 77 -17.01 -20.66 27.66
CA LEU A 77 -17.44 -20.31 26.30
C LEU A 77 -18.87 -20.81 25.99
N ALA A 78 -19.22 -22.01 26.46
CA ALA A 78 -20.49 -22.65 26.15
C ALA A 78 -21.65 -22.23 27.09
N LEU A 79 -21.40 -22.00 28.36
CA LEU A 79 -22.43 -21.79 29.40
C LEU A 79 -22.43 -20.38 30.00
N GLY A 80 -21.43 -19.57 29.67
CA GLY A 80 -21.18 -18.26 30.27
C GLY A 80 -20.59 -18.35 31.68
N PHE A 81 -19.84 -17.33 32.08
CA PHE A 81 -19.01 -17.30 33.30
C PHE A 81 -19.77 -17.63 34.57
N LYS A 82 -21.01 -17.15 34.77
CA LYS A 82 -21.80 -17.37 35.99
C LYS A 82 -22.19 -18.85 36.19
N LYS A 83 -22.60 -19.56 35.13
CA LYS A 83 -23.02 -20.96 35.19
C LYS A 83 -21.83 -21.90 35.39
N THR A 84 -20.70 -21.61 34.75
CA THR A 84 -19.44 -22.37 34.90
C THR A 84 -18.86 -22.20 36.30
N ALA A 85 -18.92 -21.02 36.90
CA ALA A 85 -18.52 -20.77 38.28
C ALA A 85 -19.37 -21.53 39.29
N LEU A 86 -20.68 -21.66 39.05
CA LEU A 86 -21.61 -22.43 39.90
C LEU A 86 -21.31 -23.95 39.88
N ILE A 87 -21.01 -24.49 38.70
CA ILE A 87 -20.62 -25.91 38.53
C ILE A 87 -19.27 -26.18 39.23
N LEU A 88 -18.32 -25.27 39.12
CA LEU A 88 -17.03 -25.33 39.80
C LEU A 88 -17.18 -25.30 41.31
N LEU A 89 -18.05 -24.41 41.82
CA LEU A 89 -18.32 -24.32 43.24
C LEU A 89 -18.94 -25.63 43.75
N GLY A 90 -19.86 -26.24 42.99
CA GLY A 90 -20.45 -27.56 43.29
C GLY A 90 -19.40 -28.67 43.35
N VAL A 91 -18.46 -28.69 42.40
CA VAL A 91 -17.35 -29.66 42.38
C VAL A 91 -16.38 -29.46 43.54
N LEU A 92 -16.07 -28.23 43.93
CA LEU A 92 -15.21 -27.92 45.09
C LEU A 92 -15.90 -28.31 46.41
N VAL A 93 -17.21 -28.08 46.52
CA VAL A 93 -18.01 -28.52 47.69
C VAL A 93 -18.04 -30.04 47.79
N LEU A 94 -18.24 -30.76 46.70
CA LEU A 94 -18.23 -32.24 46.67
C LEU A 94 -16.85 -32.78 47.03
N ALA A 95 -15.74 -32.20 46.53
CA ALA A 95 -14.39 -32.55 46.90
C ALA A 95 -14.10 -32.28 48.40
N GLY A 96 -14.64 -31.18 48.94
CA GLY A 96 -14.59 -30.85 50.38
C GLY A 96 -15.31 -31.85 51.24
N ILE A 97 -16.54 -32.29 50.84
CA ILE A 97 -17.35 -33.30 51.52
C ILE A 97 -16.64 -34.65 51.52
N LEU A 98 -16.06 -35.08 50.38
CA LEU A 98 -15.27 -36.31 50.28
C LEU A 98 -14.01 -36.26 51.13
N LYS A 99 -13.35 -35.13 51.31
CA LYS A 99 -12.21 -34.90 52.20
C LYS A 99 -12.63 -34.98 53.67
N LEU A 100 -13.82 -34.47 54.01
CA LEU A 100 -14.38 -34.57 55.38
C LEU A 100 -14.78 -36.02 55.73
N ILE A 101 -15.36 -36.76 54.78
CA ILE A 101 -15.71 -38.20 54.98
C ILE A 101 -14.42 -39.02 55.12
N SER A 102 -13.37 -38.75 54.42
CA SER A 102 -12.08 -39.45 54.58
C SER A 102 -11.40 -39.15 55.91
N LYS A 103 -11.59 -37.96 56.48
CA LYS A 103 -11.07 -37.56 57.80
C LYS A 103 -11.81 -38.20 58.96
N LYS A 104 -13.11 -38.51 58.82
CA LYS A 104 -13.96 -39.10 59.85
C LYS A 104 -13.73 -40.63 60.05
N LYS A 105 -13.03 -41.29 59.07
CA LYS A 105 -12.68 -42.73 59.18
C LYS A 105 -11.30 -42.97 59.78
N SER A 106 -10.53 -41.92 60.13
CA SER A 106 -9.15 -42.01 60.60
C SER A 106 -9.02 -41.98 62.15
N ASN A 107 -10.12 -41.85 62.91
CA ASN A 107 -10.06 -41.70 64.39
C ASN A 107 -10.37 -42.97 65.18
N ASN A 108 -10.03 -44.16 64.70
CA ASN A 108 -10.01 -45.35 65.54
C ASN A 108 -8.91 -46.32 65.07
N LYS A 109 -7.73 -46.24 65.66
CA LYS A 109 -6.89 -47.31 66.20
C LYS A 109 -5.44 -46.89 66.27
N ASN A 110 -4.92 -46.88 67.45
CA ASN A 110 -3.51 -46.85 67.78
C ASN A 110 -2.84 -48.15 67.26
N GLU A 111 -1.84 -48.00 66.37
CA GLU A 111 -0.70 -48.89 66.30
C GLU A 111 0.42 -48.17 65.46
N LYS A 112 1.57 -48.02 66.10
CA LYS A 112 2.80 -47.54 65.50
C LYS A 112 3.34 -48.53 64.48
N LYS A 113 3.34 -48.17 63.18
CA LYS A 113 4.31 -48.72 62.23
C LYS A 113 4.46 -47.71 61.04
N ASN A 114 5.69 -47.54 60.59
CA ASN A 114 6.10 -46.65 59.50
C ASN A 114 5.13 -46.69 58.34
N SER A 115 4.26 -45.63 58.18
CA SER A 115 3.15 -45.66 57.25
C SER A 115 3.10 -44.37 56.34
N ASN A 116 4.22 -43.72 56.17
CA ASN A 116 4.20 -42.50 55.29
C ASN A 116 4.08 -42.79 53.79
N ASP A 117 4.39 -44.03 53.34
CA ASP A 117 4.31 -44.30 51.85
C ASP A 117 2.99 -44.97 51.44
N VAL A 118 2.27 -45.65 52.34
CA VAL A 118 1.03 -46.38 51.97
C VAL A 118 -0.20 -45.44 51.92
N ILE A 119 -0.20 -44.41 52.79
CA ILE A 119 -1.35 -43.49 52.89
C ILE A 119 -1.37 -42.52 51.65
N THR A 120 -0.22 -42.14 51.13
CA THR A 120 -0.07 -41.33 49.95
C THR A 120 -0.55 -42.06 48.71
N HIS A 121 -0.30 -43.34 48.53
CA HIS A 121 -0.74 -44.14 47.39
C HIS A 121 -2.26 -44.37 47.29
N LYS A 122 -2.93 -44.62 48.45
CA LYS A 122 -4.39 -44.83 48.53
C LYS A 122 -5.14 -43.49 48.28
N GLY A 123 -4.70 -42.40 48.93
CA GLY A 123 -5.27 -41.06 48.72
C GLY A 123 -5.11 -40.58 47.28
N LEU A 124 -3.95 -40.84 46.69
CA LEU A 124 -3.68 -40.49 45.29
C LEU A 124 -4.56 -41.30 44.30
N LYS A 125 -4.76 -42.62 44.57
CA LYS A 125 -5.62 -43.46 43.71
C LYS A 125 -7.09 -43.04 43.80
N ILE A 126 -7.59 -42.68 44.97
CA ILE A 126 -8.97 -42.16 45.13
C ILE A 126 -9.11 -40.79 44.47
N PHE A 127 -8.11 -39.89 44.60
CA PHE A 127 -8.11 -38.59 43.93
C PHE A 127 -8.11 -38.74 42.39
N LEU A 128 -7.27 -39.62 41.85
CA LEU A 128 -7.21 -39.92 40.43
C LEU A 128 -8.51 -40.54 39.90
N LEU A 129 -9.13 -41.44 40.65
CA LEU A 129 -10.43 -42.04 40.32
C LEU A 129 -11.55 -41.00 40.33
N VAL A 130 -11.57 -40.07 41.27
CA VAL A 130 -12.54 -38.97 41.34
C VAL A 130 -12.30 -38.00 40.17
N CYS A 131 -11.06 -37.59 39.87
CA CYS A 131 -10.74 -36.77 38.72
C CYS A 131 -11.12 -37.43 37.38
N PHE A 132 -10.88 -38.75 37.26
CA PHE A 132 -11.26 -39.52 36.08
C PHE A 132 -12.79 -39.61 35.92
N SER A 133 -13.50 -39.83 37.02
CA SER A 133 -14.97 -39.88 37.05
C SER A 133 -15.58 -38.52 36.73
N ILE A 134 -15.04 -37.42 37.28
CA ILE A 134 -15.43 -36.05 36.94
C ILE A 134 -15.15 -35.75 35.46
N GLY A 135 -13.99 -36.20 34.96
CA GLY A 135 -13.62 -36.09 33.55
C GLY A 135 -14.64 -36.82 32.64
N ILE A 136 -15.03 -38.04 33.00
CA ILE A 136 -16.05 -38.81 32.27
C ILE A 136 -17.42 -38.12 32.33
N ILE A 137 -17.86 -37.66 33.50
CA ILE A 137 -19.13 -36.95 33.67
C ILE A 137 -19.11 -35.63 32.86
N GLY A 138 -17.99 -34.91 32.91
CA GLY A 138 -17.77 -33.69 32.09
C GLY A 138 -17.83 -33.98 30.60
N LEU A 139 -17.24 -35.07 30.14
CA LEU A 139 -17.29 -35.50 28.73
C LEU A 139 -18.72 -35.93 28.32
N ILE A 140 -19.44 -36.64 29.20
CA ILE A 140 -20.83 -37.03 28.96
C ILE A 140 -21.73 -35.78 28.91
N ALA A 141 -21.56 -34.84 29.85
CA ALA A 141 -22.32 -33.59 29.89
C ALA A 141 -22.02 -32.71 28.66
N ALA A 142 -20.74 -32.60 28.26
CA ALA A 142 -20.32 -31.91 27.04
C ALA A 142 -20.88 -32.60 25.79
N GLY A 143 -20.92 -33.92 25.75
CA GLY A 143 -21.53 -34.72 24.69
C GLY A 143 -23.04 -34.50 24.57
N ILE A 144 -23.76 -34.53 25.69
CA ILE A 144 -25.21 -34.24 25.71
C ILE A 144 -25.49 -32.81 25.29
N PHE A 145 -24.69 -31.84 25.80
CA PHE A 145 -24.79 -30.44 25.39
C PHE A 145 -24.52 -30.25 23.91
N ALA A 146 -23.43 -30.85 23.37
CA ALA A 146 -23.11 -30.83 21.96
C ALA A 146 -24.25 -31.45 21.13
N CYS A 147 -24.84 -32.57 21.55
CA CYS A 147 -25.97 -33.18 20.88
C CYS A 147 -27.23 -32.27 20.88
N VAL A 148 -27.52 -31.58 21.97
CA VAL A 148 -28.67 -30.65 22.04
C VAL A 148 -28.41 -29.42 21.15
N VAL A 149 -27.23 -28.79 21.26
CA VAL A 149 -26.87 -27.62 20.45
C VAL A 149 -26.81 -27.99 18.98
N VAL A 150 -26.19 -29.10 18.64
CA VAL A 150 -26.12 -29.58 17.26
C VAL A 150 -27.51 -29.86 16.73
N LYS A 151 -28.38 -30.53 17.46
CA LYS A 151 -29.77 -30.83 17.04
C LYS A 151 -30.58 -29.56 16.82
N THR A 152 -30.45 -28.56 17.68
CA THR A 152 -31.21 -27.30 17.58
C THR A 152 -30.65 -26.35 16.51
N ALA A 153 -29.32 -26.34 16.30
CA ALA A 153 -28.63 -25.49 15.34
C ALA A 153 -28.45 -26.14 13.95
N THR A 154 -28.75 -27.44 13.81
CA THR A 154 -28.61 -28.12 12.50
C THR A 154 -29.75 -27.71 11.57
N PRO A 155 -29.45 -27.36 10.31
CA PRO A 155 -30.48 -27.08 9.32
C PRO A 155 -31.48 -28.24 9.18
N LYS A 156 -32.72 -27.91 8.86
CA LYS A 156 -33.77 -28.91 8.63
C LYS A 156 -33.35 -29.87 7.51
N TYR A 157 -33.36 -31.17 7.80
CA TYR A 157 -33.07 -32.18 6.79
C TYR A 157 -34.22 -32.28 5.81
N ASP A 158 -33.92 -32.01 4.54
CA ASP A 158 -34.84 -32.19 3.42
C ASP A 158 -34.22 -33.18 2.41
N PRO A 159 -34.76 -34.38 2.21
CA PRO A 159 -34.26 -35.33 1.21
C PRO A 159 -34.24 -34.78 -0.21
N LYS A 160 -35.12 -33.84 -0.55
CA LYS A 160 -35.14 -33.19 -1.88
C LYS A 160 -33.84 -32.47 -2.20
N LYS A 161 -33.13 -31.94 -1.19
CA LYS A 161 -31.81 -31.29 -1.40
C LYS A 161 -30.73 -32.25 -1.94
N LEU A 162 -30.88 -33.57 -1.74
CA LEU A 162 -29.97 -34.57 -2.30
C LEU A 162 -30.26 -34.88 -3.79
N THR A 163 -31.51 -34.69 -4.21
CA THR A 163 -32.00 -35.02 -5.56
C THR A 163 -32.46 -33.79 -6.33
N ASN A 164 -32.59 -32.62 -5.68
CA ASN A 164 -33.14 -31.41 -6.28
C ASN A 164 -32.22 -30.89 -7.38
N GLN A 165 -32.80 -30.60 -8.55
CA GLN A 165 -32.14 -30.12 -9.75
C GLN A 165 -32.36 -28.61 -9.98
N GLU A 166 -33.01 -27.90 -9.03
CA GLU A 166 -33.17 -26.45 -9.16
C GLU A 166 -31.80 -25.74 -9.17
N SER A 167 -31.65 -24.87 -10.15
CA SER A 167 -30.41 -24.11 -10.36
C SER A 167 -30.52 -22.72 -9.75
N SER A 168 -29.40 -22.18 -9.27
CA SER A 168 -29.34 -20.75 -8.98
C SER A 168 -29.23 -19.97 -10.28
N ILE A 169 -29.98 -18.86 -10.35
CA ILE A 169 -29.99 -17.95 -11.50
C ILE A 169 -29.30 -16.64 -11.13
N ILE A 170 -28.39 -16.19 -12.01
CA ILE A 170 -27.72 -14.93 -11.83
C ILE A 170 -28.24 -13.92 -12.86
N TYR A 171 -28.67 -12.77 -12.35
CA TYR A 171 -29.19 -11.65 -13.13
C TYR A 171 -28.15 -10.53 -13.18
N ASP A 172 -28.04 -9.84 -14.33
CA ASP A 172 -27.27 -8.63 -14.47
C ASP A 172 -27.96 -7.45 -13.74
N ARG A 173 -27.35 -6.26 -13.82
CA ARG A 173 -27.86 -5.04 -13.15
C ARG A 173 -29.24 -4.61 -13.64
N ASP A 174 -29.64 -5.02 -14.86
CA ASP A 174 -30.92 -4.71 -15.49
C ASP A 174 -31.98 -5.79 -15.24
N GLY A 175 -31.66 -6.82 -14.45
CA GLY A 175 -32.56 -7.94 -14.14
C GLY A 175 -32.67 -8.98 -15.25
N LYS A 176 -31.75 -9.00 -16.22
CA LYS A 176 -31.73 -10.03 -17.26
C LYS A 176 -30.83 -11.18 -16.85
N VAL A 177 -31.28 -12.42 -17.07
CA VAL A 177 -30.48 -13.61 -16.81
C VAL A 177 -29.24 -13.63 -17.69
N PHE A 178 -28.05 -13.90 -17.08
CA PHE A 178 -26.82 -14.14 -17.83
C PHE A 178 -26.10 -15.44 -17.45
N ALA A 179 -26.46 -16.04 -16.32
CA ALA A 179 -25.92 -17.34 -15.94
C ALA A 179 -26.94 -18.15 -15.15
N GLU A 180 -26.87 -19.45 -15.32
CA GLU A 180 -27.58 -20.45 -14.54
C GLU A 180 -26.55 -21.43 -13.98
N LEU A 181 -26.41 -21.45 -12.63
CA LEU A 181 -25.43 -22.30 -11.96
C LEU A 181 -25.97 -23.72 -11.84
N ALA A 182 -25.22 -24.70 -12.33
CA ALA A 182 -25.55 -26.13 -12.31
C ALA A 182 -26.65 -26.59 -13.28
N SER A 183 -27.02 -25.80 -14.29
CA SER A 183 -28.07 -26.17 -15.26
C SER A 183 -27.59 -27.04 -16.43
N GLU A 184 -26.28 -27.22 -16.59
CA GLU A 184 -25.86 -28.23 -17.59
C GLU A 184 -26.37 -29.59 -17.13
N LYS A 185 -27.15 -30.27 -18.00
CA LYS A 185 -27.70 -31.57 -17.78
C LYS A 185 -26.68 -32.47 -17.11
N ARG A 186 -26.86 -32.71 -15.80
CA ARG A 186 -26.06 -33.73 -15.09
C ARG A 186 -26.40 -35.03 -15.75
N GLU A 187 -25.46 -35.65 -16.40
CA GLU A 187 -25.61 -37.03 -16.85
C GLU A 187 -25.49 -37.90 -15.61
N ILE A 188 -26.65 -38.19 -15.00
CA ILE A 188 -26.74 -38.99 -13.78
C ILE A 188 -26.45 -40.44 -14.17
N VAL A 189 -25.51 -41.05 -13.49
CA VAL A 189 -25.20 -42.48 -13.62
C VAL A 189 -25.67 -43.21 -12.35
N SER A 190 -26.32 -44.35 -12.52
CA SER A 190 -26.67 -45.23 -11.42
C SER A 190 -25.41 -45.90 -10.83
N TYR A 191 -25.50 -46.40 -9.61
CA TYR A 191 -24.37 -47.13 -9.01
C TYR A 191 -23.93 -48.32 -9.87
N GLU A 192 -24.87 -49.03 -10.51
CA GLU A 192 -24.61 -50.18 -11.36
C GLU A 192 -23.86 -49.84 -12.63
N GLU A 193 -23.87 -48.59 -13.04
CA GLU A 193 -23.16 -48.08 -14.22
C GLU A 193 -21.73 -47.60 -13.88
N LEU A 194 -21.41 -47.45 -12.60
CA LEU A 194 -20.05 -47.06 -12.16
C LEU A 194 -19.11 -48.28 -12.28
N PRO A 195 -17.97 -48.14 -12.97
CA PRO A 195 -16.99 -49.22 -12.99
C PRO A 195 -16.38 -49.40 -11.58
N GLU A 196 -16.20 -50.68 -11.20
CA GLU A 196 -15.70 -51.07 -9.88
C GLU A 196 -14.36 -50.37 -9.55
N VAL A 197 -13.49 -50.19 -10.55
CA VAL A 197 -12.22 -49.55 -10.41
C VAL A 197 -12.34 -48.08 -9.95
N LEU A 198 -13.35 -47.36 -10.39
CA LEU A 198 -13.62 -45.98 -9.96
C LEU A 198 -14.16 -45.93 -8.52
N VAL A 199 -15.12 -46.81 -8.21
CA VAL A 199 -15.68 -46.92 -6.86
C VAL A 199 -14.55 -47.22 -5.85
N ASN A 200 -13.69 -48.19 -6.17
CA ASN A 200 -12.55 -48.59 -5.37
C ASN A 200 -11.53 -47.47 -5.22
N ALA A 201 -11.25 -46.70 -6.28
CA ALA A 201 -10.34 -45.52 -6.23
C ALA A 201 -10.88 -44.41 -5.30
N ILE A 202 -12.17 -44.09 -5.39
CA ILE A 202 -12.81 -43.10 -4.50
C ILE A 202 -12.78 -43.56 -3.03
N ILE A 203 -13.18 -44.82 -2.78
CA ILE A 203 -13.21 -45.36 -1.42
C ILE A 203 -11.77 -45.42 -0.83
N ALA A 204 -10.79 -45.93 -1.59
CA ALA A 204 -9.41 -46.00 -1.12
C ALA A 204 -8.84 -44.63 -0.74
N THR A 205 -9.26 -43.60 -1.45
CA THR A 205 -8.73 -42.23 -1.28
C THR A 205 -9.45 -41.45 -0.20
N GLU A 206 -10.78 -41.44 -0.26
CA GLU A 206 -11.63 -40.56 0.56
C GLU A 206 -12.07 -41.24 1.86
N ASP A 207 -12.49 -42.49 1.80
CA ASP A 207 -13.06 -43.19 2.95
C ASP A 207 -12.83 -44.72 2.90
N SER A 208 -11.59 -45.13 3.15
CA SER A 208 -11.17 -46.54 3.01
C SER A 208 -11.94 -47.56 3.83
N ARG A 209 -12.74 -47.13 4.79
CA ARG A 209 -13.59 -47.99 5.65
C ARG A 209 -15.07 -47.70 5.48
N PHE A 210 -15.47 -47.08 4.37
CA PHE A 210 -16.83 -46.62 4.06
C PHE A 210 -17.91 -47.68 4.36
N PHE A 211 -17.69 -48.93 3.98
CA PHE A 211 -18.64 -50.04 4.24
C PHE A 211 -18.59 -50.58 5.69
N GLN A 212 -17.71 -50.11 6.55
CA GLN A 212 -17.52 -50.59 7.90
C GLN A 212 -18.11 -49.64 8.99
N HIS A 213 -18.62 -48.46 8.61
CA HIS A 213 -19.23 -47.53 9.53
C HIS A 213 -20.55 -46.97 9.00
N ASN A 214 -21.36 -46.34 9.83
CA ASN A 214 -22.61 -45.73 9.48
C ASN A 214 -22.53 -44.19 9.53
N GLY A 215 -21.88 -43.60 8.56
CA GLY A 215 -21.75 -42.15 8.38
C GLY A 215 -20.63 -41.46 9.18
N PHE A 216 -20.10 -42.12 10.24
CA PHE A 216 -19.01 -41.58 11.05
C PHE A 216 -18.01 -42.67 11.43
N ASP A 217 -16.72 -42.45 11.06
CA ASP A 217 -15.62 -43.34 11.45
C ASP A 217 -14.92 -42.83 12.70
N LEU A 218 -15.35 -43.36 13.88
CA LEU A 218 -14.80 -42.97 15.19
C LEU A 218 -13.30 -43.26 15.31
N LEU A 219 -12.81 -44.39 14.75
CA LEU A 219 -11.39 -44.76 14.85
C LEU A 219 -10.52 -43.85 14.03
N ARG A 220 -10.93 -43.54 12.79
CA ARG A 220 -10.22 -42.62 11.92
C ARG A 220 -10.25 -41.20 12.49
N PHE A 221 -11.39 -40.75 13.02
CA PHE A 221 -11.53 -39.46 13.68
C PHE A 221 -10.59 -39.31 14.89
N THR A 222 -10.55 -40.33 15.77
CA THR A 222 -9.68 -40.35 16.95
C THR A 222 -8.20 -40.32 16.55
N LYS A 223 -7.80 -41.12 15.55
CA LYS A 223 -6.43 -41.13 15.02
C LYS A 223 -6.02 -39.77 14.45
N ALA A 224 -6.89 -39.15 13.64
CA ALA A 224 -6.64 -37.84 13.05
C ALA A 224 -6.55 -36.73 14.10
N SER A 225 -7.46 -36.74 15.11
CA SER A 225 -7.45 -35.77 16.21
C SER A 225 -6.19 -35.87 17.09
N ILE A 226 -5.74 -37.10 17.43
CA ILE A 226 -4.50 -37.31 18.16
C ILE A 226 -3.29 -36.88 17.32
N GLY A 227 -3.29 -37.20 16.04
CA GLY A 227 -2.22 -36.77 15.11
C GLY A 227 -2.10 -35.26 15.05
N GLN A 228 -3.20 -34.53 14.93
CA GLN A 228 -3.22 -33.08 14.90
C GLN A 228 -2.68 -32.44 16.19
N VAL A 229 -3.06 -32.98 17.36
CA VAL A 229 -2.52 -32.55 18.66
C VAL A 229 -1.02 -32.81 18.79
N LEU A 230 -0.51 -33.87 18.14
CA LEU A 230 0.91 -34.22 18.14
C LEU A 230 1.70 -33.55 17.01
N GLY A 231 1.10 -32.63 16.23
CA GLY A 231 1.73 -31.95 15.10
C GLY A 231 2.05 -32.87 13.91
N ARG A 232 1.36 -34.05 13.82
CA ARG A 232 1.54 -35.01 12.73
C ARG A 232 0.34 -34.94 11.79
N ASN A 233 0.60 -34.85 10.49
CA ASN A 233 -0.45 -34.97 9.48
C ASN A 233 -0.91 -36.44 9.39
N SER A 234 -2.03 -36.77 10.03
CA SER A 234 -2.58 -38.15 10.10
C SER A 234 -3.75 -38.39 9.13
N GLY A 235 -3.89 -37.54 8.11
CA GLY A 235 -4.95 -37.63 7.09
C GLY A 235 -6.28 -37.04 7.52
N GLY A 236 -7.22 -36.93 6.59
CA GLY A 236 -8.58 -36.39 6.83
C GLY A 236 -9.45 -37.35 7.66
N ALA A 237 -10.35 -36.81 8.47
CA ALA A 237 -11.28 -37.56 9.34
C ALA A 237 -12.72 -37.56 8.83
N SER A 238 -13.02 -36.88 7.72
CA SER A 238 -14.36 -36.81 7.13
C SER A 238 -14.67 -38.09 6.33
N THR A 239 -15.92 -38.55 6.41
CA THR A 239 -16.44 -39.67 5.61
C THR A 239 -17.11 -39.15 4.34
N LEU A 240 -17.37 -40.01 3.35
CA LEU A 240 -18.13 -39.65 2.17
C LEU A 240 -19.48 -39.03 2.52
N THR A 241 -20.19 -39.63 3.47
CA THR A 241 -21.50 -39.14 3.93
C THR A 241 -21.42 -37.77 4.57
N MET A 242 -20.35 -37.49 5.36
CA MET A 242 -20.10 -36.16 5.93
C MET A 242 -19.76 -35.10 4.87
N GLN A 243 -19.08 -35.49 3.78
CA GLN A 243 -18.82 -34.59 2.66
C GLN A 243 -20.11 -34.21 1.94
N ILE A 244 -21.05 -35.19 1.71
CA ILE A 244 -22.39 -34.92 1.18
C ILE A 244 -23.16 -33.97 2.11
N SER A 245 -23.12 -34.22 3.43
CA SER A 245 -23.76 -33.35 4.42
C SER A 245 -23.24 -31.91 4.35
N LYS A 246 -21.92 -31.75 4.35
CA LYS A 246 -21.27 -30.44 4.22
C LYS A 246 -21.74 -29.71 2.95
N MET A 247 -21.80 -30.41 1.83
CA MET A 247 -22.14 -29.84 0.54
C MET A 247 -23.60 -29.39 0.44
N ARG A 248 -24.54 -30.19 0.99
CA ARG A 248 -25.98 -30.03 0.74
C ARG A 248 -26.74 -29.34 1.88
N PHE A 249 -26.25 -29.38 3.11
CA PHE A 249 -27.05 -28.98 4.27
C PHE A 249 -26.37 -27.96 5.19
N THR A 250 -25.04 -27.94 5.27
CA THR A 250 -24.34 -27.09 6.23
C THR A 250 -23.58 -25.95 5.54
N SER A 251 -22.74 -25.21 6.27
CA SER A 251 -22.03 -24.06 5.72
C SER A 251 -20.66 -24.44 5.15
N THR A 252 -20.07 -23.53 4.39
CA THR A 252 -18.69 -23.67 3.84
C THR A 252 -17.59 -23.40 4.86
N ILE A 253 -17.93 -22.99 6.08
CA ILE A 253 -16.97 -22.62 7.15
C ILE A 253 -16.17 -23.83 7.61
N ASP A 254 -14.84 -23.78 7.48
CA ASP A 254 -13.94 -24.89 7.83
C ASP A 254 -13.06 -24.63 9.07
N SER A 255 -13.09 -23.43 9.64
CA SER A 255 -12.20 -23.03 10.74
C SER A 255 -12.94 -22.39 11.92
N GLY A 256 -12.25 -22.25 13.05
CA GLY A 256 -12.81 -21.64 14.24
C GLY A 256 -13.85 -22.51 14.96
N ILE A 257 -14.60 -21.91 15.87
CA ILE A 257 -15.67 -22.57 16.65
C ILE A 257 -16.83 -22.99 15.75
N GLU A 258 -17.16 -22.16 14.77
CA GLU A 258 -18.22 -22.42 13.81
C GLU A 258 -17.90 -23.61 12.91
N GLY A 259 -16.64 -23.75 12.44
CA GLY A 259 -16.19 -24.92 11.71
C GLY A 259 -16.25 -26.22 12.55
N ILE A 260 -16.00 -26.14 13.87
CA ILE A 260 -16.18 -27.27 14.77
C ILE A 260 -17.67 -27.63 14.91
N LEU A 261 -18.54 -26.63 15.13
CA LEU A 261 -19.98 -26.84 15.23
C LEU A 261 -20.54 -27.47 13.95
N ARG A 262 -20.19 -26.92 12.79
CA ARG A 262 -20.55 -27.47 11.48
C ARG A 262 -20.12 -28.94 11.36
N LYS A 263 -18.91 -29.30 11.78
CA LYS A 263 -18.43 -30.69 11.71
C LYS A 263 -19.27 -31.63 12.55
N PHE A 264 -19.76 -31.20 13.70
CA PHE A 264 -20.72 -31.98 14.50
C PHE A 264 -22.10 -32.05 13.85
N GLN A 265 -22.56 -31.01 13.19
CA GLN A 265 -23.79 -31.03 12.38
C GLN A 265 -23.70 -32.06 11.25
N ASP A 266 -22.54 -32.08 10.53
CA ASP A 266 -22.28 -33.06 9.47
C ASP A 266 -22.32 -34.49 10.01
N ILE A 267 -21.71 -34.74 11.16
CA ILE A 267 -21.79 -36.07 11.84
C ILE A 267 -23.24 -36.42 12.16
N TYR A 268 -24.00 -35.48 12.73
CA TYR A 268 -25.41 -35.70 13.07
C TYR A 268 -26.26 -36.04 11.85
N LEU A 269 -26.16 -35.24 10.78
CA LEU A 269 -26.88 -35.45 9.52
C LEU A 269 -26.47 -36.76 8.87
N SER A 270 -25.18 -37.06 8.82
CA SER A 270 -24.66 -38.29 8.25
C SER A 270 -25.21 -39.54 8.97
N VAL A 271 -25.06 -39.60 10.27
CA VAL A 271 -25.42 -40.81 11.09
C VAL A 271 -26.92 -40.96 11.26
N PHE A 272 -27.62 -39.86 11.54
CA PHE A 272 -29.04 -39.95 11.95
C PHE A 272 -30.04 -39.61 10.84
N LYS A 273 -29.58 -39.08 9.71
CA LYS A 273 -30.45 -38.73 8.59
C LYS A 273 -30.06 -39.45 7.31
N ILE A 274 -28.85 -39.22 6.76
CA ILE A 274 -28.48 -39.76 5.44
C ILE A 274 -28.33 -41.27 5.47
N GLU A 275 -27.50 -41.83 6.33
CA GLU A 275 -27.25 -43.30 6.42
C GLU A 275 -28.47 -44.11 6.89
N ARG A 276 -29.49 -43.45 7.43
CA ARG A 276 -30.77 -44.15 7.79
C ARG A 276 -31.76 -44.20 6.65
N ASN A 277 -31.61 -43.33 5.68
CA ASN A 277 -32.60 -43.24 4.57
C ASN A 277 -32.02 -43.74 3.23
N TYR A 278 -30.68 -43.89 3.13
CA TYR A 278 -30.00 -44.32 1.90
C TYR A 278 -29.05 -45.47 2.17
N THR A 279 -28.99 -46.42 1.23
CA THR A 279 -28.00 -47.51 1.25
C THR A 279 -26.58 -46.98 0.90
N LYS A 280 -25.58 -47.76 1.20
CA LYS A 280 -24.18 -47.42 0.82
C LYS A 280 -24.04 -47.21 -0.69
N LYS A 281 -24.74 -47.96 -1.52
CA LYS A 281 -24.72 -47.80 -2.98
C LYS A 281 -25.32 -46.45 -3.40
N GLU A 282 -26.51 -46.12 -2.88
CA GLU A 282 -27.14 -44.82 -3.11
C GLU A 282 -26.31 -43.64 -2.63
N ILE A 283 -25.59 -43.78 -1.51
CA ILE A 283 -24.67 -42.71 -1.01
C ILE A 283 -23.49 -42.50 -1.99
N ILE A 284 -22.94 -43.60 -2.58
CA ILE A 284 -21.87 -43.47 -3.60
C ILE A 284 -22.46 -42.83 -4.86
N GLU A 285 -23.67 -43.23 -5.30
CA GLU A 285 -24.35 -42.64 -6.43
C GLU A 285 -24.58 -41.13 -6.25
N ILE A 286 -25.12 -40.72 -5.09
CA ILE A 286 -25.27 -39.30 -4.75
C ILE A 286 -23.93 -38.60 -4.76
N TYR A 287 -22.89 -39.23 -4.21
CA TYR A 287 -21.53 -38.62 -4.14
C TYR A 287 -20.95 -38.40 -5.54
N THR A 288 -20.93 -39.43 -6.37
CA THR A 288 -20.33 -39.41 -7.71
C THR A 288 -21.05 -38.49 -8.68
N ASN A 289 -22.35 -38.28 -8.51
CA ASN A 289 -23.16 -37.39 -9.36
C ASN A 289 -23.21 -35.95 -8.87
N SER A 290 -22.75 -35.65 -7.64
CA SER A 290 -22.96 -34.33 -7.03
C SER A 290 -21.77 -33.41 -7.05
N PHE A 291 -20.55 -33.96 -6.99
CA PHE A 291 -19.35 -33.15 -6.79
C PHE A 291 -18.86 -32.49 -8.07
N TYR A 292 -18.33 -31.28 -7.90
CA TYR A 292 -17.53 -30.57 -8.91
C TYR A 292 -16.17 -31.25 -9.04
N LEU A 293 -15.75 -31.52 -10.29
CA LEU A 293 -14.50 -32.25 -10.58
C LEU A 293 -13.51 -31.51 -11.48
N GLY A 294 -13.58 -30.17 -11.53
CA GLY A 294 -12.74 -29.35 -12.41
C GLY A 294 -13.31 -29.19 -13.80
N GLY A 295 -12.70 -28.37 -14.66
CA GLY A 295 -13.10 -28.19 -16.06
C GLY A 295 -14.57 -27.78 -16.27
N GLY A 296 -15.24 -27.20 -15.29
CA GLY A 296 -16.68 -26.89 -15.35
C GLY A 296 -17.58 -28.11 -15.17
N THR A 297 -17.07 -29.28 -14.74
CA THR A 297 -17.80 -30.54 -14.71
C THR A 297 -18.40 -30.86 -13.32
N TYR A 298 -19.61 -31.31 -13.30
CA TYR A 298 -20.30 -31.87 -12.11
C TYR A 298 -20.68 -33.34 -12.39
N GLY A 299 -20.25 -34.24 -11.48
CA GLY A 299 -20.43 -35.67 -11.63
C GLY A 299 -19.38 -36.34 -12.50
N VAL A 300 -19.22 -37.65 -12.26
CA VAL A 300 -18.14 -38.44 -12.85
C VAL A 300 -18.36 -38.72 -14.34
N GLU A 301 -19.58 -38.83 -14.79
CA GLU A 301 -19.87 -39.05 -16.23
C GLU A 301 -19.43 -37.83 -17.05
N LYS A 302 -19.84 -36.63 -16.65
CA LYS A 302 -19.45 -35.40 -17.34
C LYS A 302 -17.94 -35.17 -17.30
N ALA A 303 -17.31 -35.46 -16.15
CA ALA A 303 -15.85 -35.38 -16.02
C ALA A 303 -15.13 -36.38 -16.97
N SER A 304 -15.64 -37.63 -17.09
CA SER A 304 -15.11 -38.62 -18.00
C SER A 304 -15.19 -38.19 -19.47
N GLN A 305 -16.33 -37.64 -19.86
CA GLN A 305 -16.55 -37.16 -21.24
C GLN A 305 -15.64 -35.94 -21.56
N VAL A 306 -15.50 -35.01 -20.61
CA VAL A 306 -14.68 -33.81 -20.83
C VAL A 306 -13.20 -34.16 -20.86
N TYR A 307 -12.70 -34.94 -19.90
CA TYR A 307 -11.29 -35.24 -19.81
C TYR A 307 -10.83 -36.32 -20.79
N PHE A 308 -11.64 -37.38 -20.99
CA PHE A 308 -11.23 -38.54 -21.77
C PHE A 308 -12.08 -38.78 -23.05
N GLY A 309 -13.21 -38.10 -23.20
CA GLY A 309 -14.06 -38.21 -24.36
C GLY A 309 -14.85 -39.53 -24.44
N LYS A 310 -15.10 -40.18 -23.29
CA LYS A 310 -15.82 -41.46 -23.20
C LYS A 310 -16.70 -41.54 -21.96
N SER A 311 -17.60 -42.50 -21.92
CA SER A 311 -18.43 -42.74 -20.74
C SER A 311 -17.62 -43.21 -19.54
N VAL A 312 -18.10 -42.90 -18.34
CA VAL A 312 -17.52 -43.36 -17.08
C VAL A 312 -17.41 -44.89 -16.99
N LYS A 313 -18.29 -45.61 -17.64
CA LYS A 313 -18.30 -47.09 -17.74
C LYS A 313 -17.00 -47.64 -18.32
N ASP A 314 -16.36 -46.88 -19.21
CA ASP A 314 -15.18 -47.32 -20.00
C ASP A 314 -13.86 -46.86 -19.39
N LEU A 315 -13.86 -46.33 -18.15
CA LEU A 315 -12.66 -45.88 -17.50
C LEU A 315 -11.72 -47.03 -17.16
N ASN A 316 -10.46 -46.89 -17.52
CA ASN A 316 -9.37 -47.75 -17.03
C ASN A 316 -8.86 -47.30 -15.65
N LEU A 317 -7.97 -48.08 -15.04
CA LEU A 317 -7.39 -47.78 -13.71
C LEU A 317 -6.72 -46.43 -13.64
N ALA A 318 -5.95 -46.02 -14.64
CA ALA A 318 -5.21 -44.76 -14.64
C ALA A 318 -6.16 -43.55 -14.70
N GLU A 319 -7.21 -43.62 -15.47
CA GLU A 319 -8.24 -42.60 -15.61
C GLU A 319 -9.17 -42.55 -14.37
N ALA A 320 -9.57 -43.69 -13.85
CA ALA A 320 -10.36 -43.78 -12.62
C ALA A 320 -9.60 -43.19 -11.42
N ALA A 321 -8.30 -43.47 -11.32
CA ALA A 321 -7.46 -42.89 -10.28
C ALA A 321 -7.31 -41.35 -10.44
N LEU A 322 -7.26 -40.86 -11.69
CA LEU A 322 -7.25 -39.42 -11.94
C LEU A 322 -8.56 -38.76 -11.50
N ILE A 323 -9.72 -39.29 -11.92
CA ILE A 323 -11.04 -38.79 -11.48
C ILE A 323 -11.17 -38.80 -9.95
N ALA A 324 -10.82 -39.91 -9.29
CA ALA A 324 -10.85 -40.02 -7.82
C ALA A 324 -9.93 -38.99 -7.12
N GLY A 325 -8.86 -38.62 -7.77
CA GLY A 325 -7.94 -37.57 -7.26
C GLY A 325 -8.56 -36.18 -7.23
N LEU A 326 -9.50 -35.88 -8.13
CA LEU A 326 -10.10 -34.55 -8.26
C LEU A 326 -11.03 -34.18 -7.11
N PHE A 327 -11.63 -35.13 -6.41
CA PHE A 327 -12.57 -34.86 -5.29
C PHE A 327 -11.96 -34.04 -4.17
N GLN A 328 -10.66 -34.07 -3.95
CA GLN A 328 -9.99 -33.34 -2.88
C GLN A 328 -9.87 -31.83 -3.17
N ALA A 329 -9.38 -31.49 -4.37
CA ALA A 329 -9.14 -30.11 -4.79
C ALA A 329 -9.22 -30.03 -6.33
N PRO A 330 -10.42 -30.00 -6.91
CA PRO A 330 -10.63 -30.19 -8.34
C PRO A 330 -9.91 -29.15 -9.22
N ASN A 331 -9.81 -27.89 -8.78
CA ASN A 331 -9.09 -26.86 -9.53
C ASN A 331 -7.55 -27.00 -9.44
N ASP A 332 -7.05 -27.42 -8.27
CA ASP A 332 -5.60 -27.62 -8.07
C ASP A 332 -5.07 -28.82 -8.87
N TYR A 333 -5.92 -29.83 -9.03
CA TYR A 333 -5.60 -31.08 -9.73
C TYR A 333 -6.27 -31.18 -11.09
N ASP A 334 -6.83 -30.10 -11.63
CA ASP A 334 -7.40 -30.07 -12.97
C ASP A 334 -6.32 -30.46 -14.00
N PRO A 335 -6.50 -31.59 -14.70
CA PRO A 335 -5.45 -32.13 -15.56
C PRO A 335 -5.23 -31.31 -16.85
N LEU A 336 -6.20 -30.46 -17.24
CA LEU A 336 -6.07 -29.56 -18.39
C LEU A 336 -5.23 -28.33 -18.02
N ILE A 337 -5.23 -27.92 -16.74
CA ILE A 337 -4.55 -26.72 -16.26
C ILE A 337 -3.23 -27.05 -15.56
N ASN A 338 -3.25 -28.08 -14.68
CA ASN A 338 -2.16 -28.46 -13.81
C ASN A 338 -1.75 -29.94 -13.97
N PRO A 339 -1.33 -30.40 -15.16
CA PRO A 339 -1.08 -31.81 -15.43
C PRO A 339 -0.04 -32.43 -14.48
N ASP A 340 1.00 -31.68 -14.09
CA ASP A 340 2.02 -32.17 -13.16
C ASP A 340 1.49 -32.40 -11.74
N ARG A 341 0.56 -31.53 -11.26
CA ARG A 341 -0.11 -31.73 -9.96
C ARG A 341 -1.12 -32.87 -10.03
N ALA A 342 -1.85 -32.94 -11.13
CA ALA A 342 -2.77 -34.03 -11.39
C ALA A 342 -2.04 -35.39 -11.43
N GLU A 343 -0.88 -35.46 -12.07
CA GLU A 343 0.00 -36.63 -12.08
C GLU A 343 0.37 -37.10 -10.67
N LYS A 344 0.92 -36.20 -9.86
CA LYS A 344 1.30 -36.50 -8.45
C LYS A 344 0.10 -36.93 -7.61
N ARG A 345 -1.06 -36.33 -7.83
CA ARG A 345 -2.27 -36.71 -7.10
C ARG A 345 -2.77 -38.08 -7.53
N ARG A 346 -2.77 -38.40 -8.81
CA ARG A 346 -3.08 -39.72 -9.35
C ARG A 346 -2.13 -40.79 -8.80
N GLU A 347 -0.82 -40.52 -8.74
CA GLU A 347 0.17 -41.41 -8.14
C GLU A 347 -0.18 -41.71 -6.69
N GLN A 348 -0.63 -40.69 -5.93
CA GLN A 348 -1.07 -40.86 -4.55
C GLN A 348 -2.32 -41.74 -4.45
N VAL A 349 -3.29 -41.57 -5.35
CA VAL A 349 -4.51 -42.40 -5.39
C VAL A 349 -4.14 -43.85 -5.65
N LEU A 350 -3.33 -44.14 -6.68
CA LEU A 350 -2.86 -45.47 -6.99
C LEU A 350 -2.11 -46.13 -5.84
N TYR A 351 -1.26 -45.35 -5.11
CA TYR A 351 -0.61 -45.81 -3.91
C TYR A 351 -1.62 -46.20 -2.81
N LEU A 352 -2.68 -45.40 -2.59
CA LEU A 352 -3.73 -45.70 -1.61
C LEU A 352 -4.56 -46.93 -2.01
N MET A 353 -4.83 -47.11 -3.30
CA MET A 353 -5.50 -48.30 -3.80
C MET A 353 -4.70 -49.58 -3.53
N GLU A 354 -3.37 -49.56 -3.79
CA GLU A 354 -2.47 -50.66 -3.44
C GLU A 354 -2.42 -50.88 -1.92
N LEU A 355 -2.26 -49.83 -1.13
CA LEU A 355 -2.17 -49.89 0.33
C LEU A 355 -3.41 -50.52 0.96
N HIS A 356 -4.57 -50.30 0.37
CA HIS A 356 -5.85 -50.85 0.87
C HIS A 356 -6.28 -52.14 0.14
N GLY A 357 -5.42 -52.70 -0.73
CA GLY A 357 -5.61 -53.99 -1.35
C GLY A 357 -6.65 -54.03 -2.48
N TYR A 358 -6.96 -52.88 -3.08
CA TYR A 358 -7.86 -52.80 -4.24
C TYR A 358 -7.15 -53.11 -5.57
N ILE A 359 -5.84 -52.94 -5.63
CA ILE A 359 -5.00 -53.26 -6.77
C ILE A 359 -3.70 -53.91 -6.32
N THR A 360 -3.09 -54.68 -7.22
CA THR A 360 -1.77 -55.25 -7.03
C THR A 360 -0.68 -54.19 -7.32
N LYS A 361 0.52 -54.48 -6.92
CA LYS A 361 1.69 -53.63 -7.20
C LYS A 361 1.97 -53.53 -8.71
N GLU A 362 1.80 -54.65 -9.44
CA GLU A 362 1.96 -54.72 -10.87
C GLU A 362 0.95 -53.85 -11.62
N GLU A 363 -0.32 -53.89 -11.24
CA GLU A 363 -1.39 -53.04 -11.79
C GLU A 363 -1.08 -51.55 -11.57
N LYS A 364 -0.61 -51.19 -10.36
CA LYS A 364 -0.19 -49.80 -10.08
C LYS A 364 0.97 -49.39 -11.01
N GLU A 365 2.00 -50.24 -11.13
CA GLU A 365 3.17 -49.92 -11.98
C GLU A 365 2.79 -49.76 -13.46
N ILE A 366 1.87 -50.57 -13.98
CA ILE A 366 1.31 -50.43 -15.33
C ILE A 366 0.57 -49.09 -15.46
N ALA A 367 -0.32 -48.74 -14.52
CA ALA A 367 -1.06 -47.52 -14.55
C ALA A 367 -0.16 -46.28 -14.49
N LEU A 368 0.96 -46.35 -13.77
CA LEU A 368 1.95 -45.25 -13.65
C LEU A 368 2.73 -44.97 -14.93
N GLN A 369 2.80 -45.94 -15.85
CA GLN A 369 3.46 -45.74 -17.15
C GLN A 369 2.67 -44.78 -18.05
N LEU A 370 1.34 -44.70 -17.89
CA LEU A 370 0.47 -43.78 -18.62
C LEU A 370 0.56 -42.41 -17.97
N LYS A 371 1.07 -41.42 -18.67
CA LYS A 371 1.17 -40.06 -18.15
C LYS A 371 -0.12 -39.27 -18.37
N VAL A 372 -0.48 -38.37 -17.44
CA VAL A 372 -1.76 -37.61 -17.49
C VAL A 372 -1.99 -36.95 -18.85
N PRO A 373 -1.02 -36.28 -19.51
CA PRO A 373 -1.28 -35.68 -20.82
C PRO A 373 -1.64 -36.69 -21.91
N SER A 374 -1.24 -37.96 -21.78
CA SER A 374 -1.58 -39.00 -22.75
C SER A 374 -2.97 -39.60 -22.55
N LEU A 375 -3.57 -39.38 -21.38
CA LEU A 375 -4.93 -39.84 -21.07
C LEU A 375 -5.99 -38.86 -21.58
N LEU A 376 -5.62 -37.58 -21.76
CA LEU A 376 -6.57 -36.52 -22.05
C LEU A 376 -7.02 -36.54 -23.52
N LYS A 377 -8.32 -36.28 -23.74
CA LYS A 377 -8.88 -36.00 -25.06
C LYS A 377 -8.16 -34.75 -25.63
N LYS A 378 -7.74 -34.85 -26.92
CA LYS A 378 -7.23 -33.67 -27.64
C LYS A 378 -8.39 -32.69 -27.86
N THR A 379 -8.35 -31.54 -27.18
CA THR A 379 -9.35 -30.47 -27.35
C THR A 379 -9.03 -29.69 -28.63
N GLU A 380 -10.03 -29.47 -29.46
CA GLU A 380 -10.02 -28.40 -30.45
C GLU A 380 -10.14 -27.05 -29.73
N GLU A 381 -9.63 -26.00 -30.39
CA GLU A 381 -9.38 -24.64 -29.86
C GLU A 381 -10.38 -24.08 -28.82
N ASP A 382 -9.80 -23.40 -27.84
CA ASP A 382 -10.49 -22.58 -26.80
C ASP A 382 -11.64 -21.72 -27.37
N ASN A 383 -12.88 -22.11 -27.14
CA ASN A 383 -14.03 -21.34 -27.56
C ASN A 383 -14.20 -20.12 -26.62
N ALA A 384 -13.92 -18.91 -27.14
CA ALA A 384 -14.06 -17.66 -26.39
C ALA A 384 -15.49 -17.44 -25.83
N LEU A 385 -16.51 -17.96 -26.51
CA LEU A 385 -17.90 -17.90 -26.05
C LEU A 385 -18.15 -18.76 -24.80
N ALA A 386 -17.41 -19.85 -24.61
CA ALA A 386 -17.53 -20.70 -23.41
C ALA A 386 -16.95 -20.03 -22.17
N LYS A 387 -16.13 -18.98 -22.33
CA LYS A 387 -15.50 -18.21 -21.24
C LYS A 387 -16.24 -16.91 -20.93
N GLN A 388 -17.27 -16.56 -21.73
CA GLN A 388 -18.03 -15.32 -21.53
C GLN A 388 -18.64 -15.27 -20.12
N TYR A 389 -18.52 -14.14 -19.45
CA TYR A 389 -18.97 -13.87 -18.08
C TYR A 389 -18.31 -14.71 -16.97
N LEU A 390 -17.43 -15.66 -17.28
CA LEU A 390 -16.95 -16.66 -16.33
C LEU A 390 -16.20 -16.03 -15.15
N ALA A 391 -15.38 -14.99 -15.40
CA ALA A 391 -14.69 -14.27 -14.36
C ALA A 391 -15.67 -13.55 -13.40
N PHE A 392 -16.76 -12.99 -13.94
CA PHE A 392 -17.79 -12.34 -13.14
C PHE A 392 -18.61 -13.36 -12.34
N ILE A 393 -18.98 -14.47 -12.95
CA ILE A 393 -19.68 -15.58 -12.27
C ILE A 393 -18.85 -16.07 -11.08
N ASN A 394 -17.54 -16.33 -11.27
CA ASN A 394 -16.64 -16.75 -10.19
C ASN A 394 -16.61 -15.72 -9.04
N THR A 395 -16.62 -14.43 -9.36
CA THR A 395 -16.64 -13.33 -8.37
C THR A 395 -17.95 -13.32 -7.58
N VAL A 396 -19.09 -13.41 -8.27
CA VAL A 396 -20.43 -13.48 -7.64
C VAL A 396 -20.53 -14.69 -6.71
N VAL A 397 -20.15 -15.87 -7.19
CA VAL A 397 -20.19 -17.10 -6.38
C VAL A 397 -19.37 -16.96 -5.11
N LYS A 398 -18.12 -16.46 -5.22
CA LYS A 398 -17.23 -16.25 -4.08
C LYS A 398 -17.79 -15.23 -3.08
N GLU A 399 -18.40 -14.15 -3.56
CA GLU A 399 -19.05 -13.17 -2.70
C GLU A 399 -20.27 -13.74 -1.98
N VAL A 400 -21.14 -14.48 -2.68
CA VAL A 400 -22.28 -15.17 -2.07
C VAL A 400 -21.80 -16.13 -0.97
N GLU A 401 -20.81 -16.97 -1.27
CA GLU A 401 -20.22 -17.88 -0.27
C GLU A 401 -19.66 -17.14 0.94
N THR A 402 -18.98 -16.02 0.71
CA THR A 402 -18.38 -15.20 1.79
C THR A 402 -19.46 -14.56 2.67
N ARG A 403 -20.51 -14.00 2.07
CA ARG A 403 -21.55 -13.26 2.81
C ARG A 403 -22.58 -14.15 3.49
N THR A 404 -22.89 -15.32 2.89
CA THR A 404 -23.97 -16.19 3.36
C THR A 404 -23.49 -17.49 3.99
N ASN A 405 -22.21 -17.85 3.78
CA ASN A 405 -21.66 -19.18 4.09
C ASN A 405 -22.40 -20.34 3.39
N LEU A 406 -23.12 -20.05 2.30
CA LEU A 406 -23.83 -21.02 1.48
C LEU A 406 -23.24 -21.05 0.07
N ASN A 407 -23.20 -22.22 -0.53
CA ASN A 407 -22.72 -22.39 -1.89
C ASN A 407 -23.88 -22.33 -2.89
N PRO A 408 -23.91 -21.35 -3.81
CA PRO A 408 -25.04 -21.18 -4.74
C PRO A 408 -25.19 -22.29 -5.79
N TYR A 409 -24.18 -23.15 -5.97
CA TYR A 409 -24.30 -24.34 -6.81
C TYR A 409 -25.14 -25.46 -6.18
N TYR A 410 -25.28 -25.40 -4.83
CA TYR A 410 -25.99 -26.44 -4.07
C TYR A 410 -27.20 -25.92 -3.31
N THR A 411 -27.25 -24.60 -3.08
CA THR A 411 -28.40 -23.93 -2.46
C THR A 411 -29.04 -23.03 -3.52
N PRO A 412 -30.20 -23.43 -4.10
CA PRO A 412 -30.84 -22.67 -5.15
C PRO A 412 -31.26 -21.27 -4.71
N MET A 413 -30.87 -20.25 -5.47
CA MET A 413 -31.19 -18.85 -5.20
C MET A 413 -31.22 -17.99 -6.45
N HIS A 414 -31.98 -16.91 -6.41
CA HIS A 414 -31.89 -15.86 -7.43
C HIS A 414 -30.88 -14.80 -6.94
N ILE A 415 -29.83 -14.54 -7.72
CA ILE A 415 -28.75 -13.63 -7.38
C ILE A 415 -28.79 -12.44 -8.33
N TYR A 416 -29.07 -11.25 -7.81
CA TYR A 416 -29.07 -10.00 -8.57
C TYR A 416 -27.71 -9.36 -8.44
N SER A 417 -26.96 -9.36 -9.52
CA SER A 417 -25.59 -8.87 -9.55
C SER A 417 -25.50 -7.39 -9.96
N THR A 418 -24.30 -6.86 -9.86
CA THR A 418 -23.95 -5.49 -10.28
C THR A 418 -23.46 -5.42 -11.73
N MET A 419 -23.36 -6.54 -12.42
CA MET A 419 -22.78 -6.65 -13.76
C MET A 419 -23.47 -5.73 -14.77
N ASP A 420 -22.68 -4.90 -15.41
CA ASP A 420 -23.07 -4.18 -16.62
C ASP A 420 -22.68 -5.02 -17.84
N ARG A 421 -23.66 -5.58 -18.51
CA ARG A 421 -23.46 -6.55 -19.59
C ARG A 421 -22.59 -6.01 -20.72
N ASP A 422 -22.86 -4.81 -21.18
CA ASP A 422 -22.14 -4.17 -22.28
C ASP A 422 -20.64 -3.92 -21.94
N LYS A 423 -20.34 -3.58 -20.68
CA LYS A 423 -18.97 -3.41 -20.22
C LYS A 423 -18.27 -4.75 -19.99
N GLN A 424 -18.99 -5.74 -19.44
CA GLN A 424 -18.43 -7.07 -19.21
C GLN A 424 -18.09 -7.76 -20.54
N GLU A 425 -18.99 -7.73 -21.52
CA GLU A 425 -18.74 -8.30 -22.85
C GLU A 425 -17.54 -7.62 -23.54
N TYR A 426 -17.37 -6.32 -23.33
CA TYR A 426 -16.20 -5.63 -23.85
C TYR A 426 -14.89 -6.07 -23.17
N VAL A 427 -14.90 -6.26 -21.86
CA VAL A 427 -13.74 -6.79 -21.11
C VAL A 427 -13.46 -8.24 -21.51
N ASP A 428 -14.49 -9.09 -21.64
CA ASP A 428 -14.33 -10.48 -22.10
C ASP A 428 -13.71 -10.53 -23.52
N LYS A 429 -14.13 -9.64 -24.41
CA LYS A 429 -13.54 -9.53 -25.76
C LYS A 429 -12.06 -9.14 -25.69
N VAL A 430 -11.67 -8.23 -24.77
CA VAL A 430 -10.27 -7.89 -24.55
C VAL A 430 -9.47 -9.08 -24.03
N MET A 431 -10.05 -9.86 -23.10
CA MET A 431 -9.36 -10.97 -22.44
C MET A 431 -9.21 -12.21 -23.33
N TYR A 432 -10.25 -12.56 -24.08
CA TYR A 432 -10.35 -13.87 -24.73
C TYR A 432 -10.15 -13.84 -26.25
N THR A 433 -10.04 -12.64 -26.85
CA THR A 433 -9.77 -12.50 -28.28
C THR A 433 -8.50 -11.70 -28.54
N ASN A 434 -8.03 -11.69 -29.80
CA ASN A 434 -6.94 -10.81 -30.24
C ASN A 434 -7.43 -9.59 -31.05
N ASP A 435 -8.74 -9.31 -31.03
CA ASP A 435 -9.36 -8.26 -31.84
C ASP A 435 -9.02 -6.85 -31.34
N LEU A 436 -9.06 -6.66 -29.99
CA LEU A 436 -8.86 -5.36 -29.34
C LEU A 436 -7.44 -5.20 -28.79
N PHE A 437 -6.84 -6.30 -28.34
CA PHE A 437 -5.50 -6.32 -27.78
C PHE A 437 -4.74 -7.55 -28.25
N LYS A 438 -3.49 -7.36 -28.72
CA LYS A 438 -2.62 -8.47 -29.11
C LYS A 438 -1.75 -8.90 -27.96
N TRP A 439 -1.98 -10.10 -27.46
CA TRP A 439 -1.23 -10.68 -26.35
C TRP A 439 0.18 -11.08 -26.78
N GLN A 440 1.17 -10.80 -25.93
CA GLN A 440 2.58 -11.03 -26.21
C GLN A 440 2.90 -12.53 -26.47
N ASN A 441 2.27 -13.43 -25.73
CA ASN A 441 2.41 -14.89 -25.86
C ASN A 441 1.22 -15.58 -25.15
N SER A 442 1.21 -16.91 -25.15
CA SER A 442 0.13 -17.73 -24.54
C SER A 442 0.18 -17.81 -23.01
N LYS A 443 1.31 -17.44 -22.38
CA LYS A 443 1.53 -17.56 -20.93
C LYS A 443 1.27 -16.25 -20.16
N VAL A 444 1.41 -15.11 -20.84
CA VAL A 444 1.14 -13.82 -20.22
C VAL A 444 -0.35 -13.68 -19.93
N ASP A 445 -0.67 -13.05 -18.81
CA ASP A 445 -2.04 -12.88 -18.32
C ASP A 445 -2.31 -11.47 -17.79
N ALA A 446 -3.56 -11.19 -17.40
CA ALA A 446 -3.96 -9.92 -16.80
C ALA A 446 -5.11 -10.12 -15.81
N GLY A 447 -5.22 -9.15 -14.88
CA GLY A 447 -6.39 -8.95 -14.04
C GLY A 447 -6.95 -7.55 -14.26
N ILE A 448 -8.23 -7.44 -14.60
CA ILE A 448 -8.91 -6.17 -14.88
C ILE A 448 -10.11 -6.02 -13.97
N VAL A 449 -10.26 -4.86 -13.30
CA VAL A 449 -11.43 -4.54 -12.48
C VAL A 449 -11.97 -3.18 -12.88
N VAL A 450 -13.28 -3.11 -13.08
CA VAL A 450 -14.04 -1.88 -13.31
C VAL A 450 -15.07 -1.73 -12.19
N LEU A 451 -14.90 -0.69 -11.36
CA LEU A 451 -15.88 -0.28 -10.36
C LEU A 451 -16.67 0.93 -10.85
N GLU A 452 -17.97 0.97 -10.54
CA GLU A 452 -18.73 2.21 -10.59
C GLU A 452 -18.36 3.07 -9.38
N THR A 453 -17.72 4.22 -9.63
CA THR A 453 -17.20 5.10 -8.58
C THR A 453 -18.35 5.62 -7.70
N GLY A 454 -18.16 5.55 -6.37
CA GLY A 454 -19.15 6.05 -5.40
C GLY A 454 -20.27 5.09 -5.03
N THR A 455 -20.34 3.91 -5.68
CA THR A 455 -21.24 2.81 -5.30
C THR A 455 -20.51 1.58 -4.79
N GLY A 456 -19.28 1.34 -5.25
CA GLY A 456 -18.53 0.10 -4.99
C GLY A 456 -18.93 -1.06 -5.89
N GLU A 457 -19.89 -0.88 -6.78
CA GLU A 457 -20.37 -1.95 -7.68
C GLU A 457 -19.29 -2.36 -8.68
N ILE A 458 -18.98 -3.65 -8.73
CA ILE A 458 -18.15 -4.24 -9.77
C ILE A 458 -19.02 -4.34 -11.01
N VAL A 459 -18.77 -3.52 -12.03
CA VAL A 459 -19.58 -3.51 -13.27
C VAL A 459 -18.99 -4.39 -14.36
N ALA A 460 -17.67 -4.64 -14.33
CA ALA A 460 -17.01 -5.60 -15.22
C ALA A 460 -15.69 -6.10 -14.58
N ILE A 461 -15.29 -7.32 -14.93
CA ILE A 461 -14.09 -7.96 -14.41
C ILE A 461 -13.45 -8.90 -15.44
N GLY A 462 -12.12 -8.83 -15.58
CA GLY A 462 -11.31 -9.76 -16.37
C GLY A 462 -10.41 -10.56 -15.44
N GLY A 463 -10.73 -11.85 -15.26
CA GLY A 463 -10.08 -12.70 -14.25
C GLY A 463 -8.88 -13.50 -14.72
N GLY A 464 -8.47 -13.32 -15.98
CA GLY A 464 -7.40 -14.07 -16.62
C GLY A 464 -7.84 -14.71 -17.92
N ARG A 465 -6.88 -14.95 -18.82
CA ARG A 465 -7.12 -15.56 -20.16
C ARG A 465 -7.47 -17.05 -20.06
N ASN A 466 -6.97 -17.70 -19.02
CA ASN A 466 -7.19 -19.12 -18.76
C ASN A 466 -8.20 -19.34 -17.61
N THR A 467 -9.13 -18.39 -17.43
CA THR A 467 -10.18 -18.50 -16.43
C THR A 467 -11.04 -19.73 -16.67
N VAL A 468 -11.30 -20.47 -15.63
CA VAL A 468 -12.20 -21.64 -15.60
C VAL A 468 -13.26 -21.45 -14.53
N ALA A 469 -14.35 -22.21 -14.62
CA ALA A 469 -15.40 -22.19 -13.60
C ALA A 469 -14.81 -22.54 -12.23
N ARG A 470 -15.11 -21.72 -11.22
CA ARG A 470 -14.59 -21.83 -9.84
C ARG A 470 -13.05 -21.79 -9.74
N GLY A 471 -12.37 -21.38 -10.82
CA GLY A 471 -10.92 -21.28 -10.89
C GLY A 471 -10.37 -20.01 -10.25
N PHE A 472 -9.03 -19.92 -10.26
CA PHE A 472 -8.30 -18.75 -9.81
C PHE A 472 -8.65 -17.53 -10.67
N ASN A 473 -8.91 -16.40 -10.03
CA ASN A 473 -9.28 -15.14 -10.66
C ASN A 473 -8.18 -14.11 -10.42
N ASN A 474 -7.40 -13.78 -11.45
CA ASN A 474 -6.31 -12.81 -11.33
C ASN A 474 -6.77 -11.43 -10.84
N ALA A 475 -8.02 -11.08 -11.02
CA ALA A 475 -8.56 -9.80 -10.57
C ALA A 475 -8.86 -9.75 -9.06
N THR A 476 -9.15 -10.90 -8.42
CA THR A 476 -9.58 -10.97 -7.02
C THR A 476 -8.66 -11.76 -6.10
N ASP A 477 -7.94 -12.77 -6.64
CA ASP A 477 -7.23 -13.77 -5.83
C ASP A 477 -5.72 -13.57 -5.82
N THR A 478 -5.17 -12.78 -6.74
CA THR A 478 -3.73 -12.46 -6.75
C THR A 478 -3.34 -11.62 -5.53
N LYS A 479 -2.11 -11.82 -5.09
CA LYS A 479 -1.42 -10.95 -4.12
C LYS A 479 -0.06 -10.62 -4.69
N ASN A 480 -0.01 -9.58 -5.52
CA ASN A 480 1.21 -9.13 -6.18
C ASN A 480 1.62 -7.75 -5.68
N GLN A 481 2.92 -7.52 -5.60
CA GLN A 481 3.46 -6.21 -5.26
C GLN A 481 2.93 -5.16 -6.25
N ILE A 482 2.40 -4.04 -5.72
CA ILE A 482 1.74 -3.01 -6.53
C ILE A 482 2.69 -1.96 -7.10
N GLY A 483 3.98 -2.00 -6.73
CA GLY A 483 4.97 -1.05 -7.19
C GLY A 483 4.54 0.39 -6.94
N SER A 484 4.88 1.28 -7.85
CA SER A 484 4.61 2.73 -7.71
C SER A 484 3.14 3.15 -7.63
N THR A 485 2.17 2.24 -7.80
CA THR A 485 0.76 2.56 -7.48
C THR A 485 0.53 2.72 -5.97
N SER A 486 1.50 2.31 -5.13
CA SER A 486 1.51 2.55 -3.69
C SER A 486 1.66 4.03 -3.31
N LYS A 487 2.39 4.82 -4.10
CA LYS A 487 2.82 6.17 -3.74
C LYS A 487 1.68 7.12 -3.32
N PRO A 488 0.56 7.21 -4.05
CA PRO A 488 -0.59 8.00 -3.58
C PRO A 488 -1.19 7.50 -2.27
N LEU A 489 -1.03 6.22 -1.95
CA LEU A 489 -1.69 5.54 -0.83
C LEU A 489 -0.82 5.50 0.43
N PHE A 490 0.49 5.31 0.31
CA PHE A 490 1.43 5.14 1.42
C PHE A 490 2.26 6.39 1.72
N ASP A 491 2.49 7.27 0.73
CA ASP A 491 3.37 8.42 0.85
C ASP A 491 2.59 9.75 0.85
N TYR A 492 2.10 10.15 -0.33
CA TYR A 492 1.53 11.48 -0.53
C TYR A 492 0.15 11.68 0.13
N GLY A 493 -0.70 10.65 0.11
CA GLY A 493 -2.00 10.69 0.78
C GLY A 493 -1.86 10.96 2.29
N PRO A 494 -1.12 10.11 3.03
CA PRO A 494 -0.83 10.36 4.44
C PRO A 494 -0.13 11.70 4.70
N ALA A 495 0.80 12.12 3.84
CA ALA A 495 1.50 13.39 4.03
C ALA A 495 0.57 14.61 3.86
N ILE A 496 -0.36 14.57 2.92
CA ILE A 496 -1.39 15.62 2.79
C ILE A 496 -2.36 15.56 3.97
N GLU A 497 -2.83 14.37 4.37
CA GLU A 497 -3.85 14.21 5.42
C GLU A 497 -3.35 14.63 6.81
N TYR A 498 -2.09 14.28 7.16
CA TYR A 498 -1.59 14.47 8.52
C TYR A 498 -0.55 15.58 8.66
N ASN A 499 0.23 15.85 7.60
CA ASN A 499 1.27 16.89 7.63
C ASN A 499 0.86 18.13 6.81
N HIS A 500 -0.30 18.10 6.12
CA HIS A 500 -0.85 19.19 5.33
C HIS A 500 0.10 19.74 4.25
N ILE A 501 0.92 18.85 3.65
CA ILE A 501 1.80 19.27 2.56
C ILE A 501 0.97 19.72 1.36
N SER A 502 1.48 20.73 0.66
CA SER A 502 0.88 21.24 -0.58
C SER A 502 1.31 20.42 -1.80
N THR A 503 0.66 20.63 -2.93
CA THR A 503 1.11 20.09 -4.21
C THR A 503 2.42 20.73 -4.71
N TYR A 504 2.78 21.89 -4.15
CA TYR A 504 4.05 22.59 -4.40
C TYR A 504 5.22 22.09 -3.55
N ASN A 505 4.99 21.51 -2.39
CA ASN A 505 6.06 21.23 -1.43
C ASN A 505 7.31 20.66 -2.10
N LEU A 506 8.48 21.34 -1.92
CA LEU A 506 9.72 20.95 -2.57
C LEU A 506 10.40 19.78 -1.86
N ILE A 507 10.93 18.83 -2.64
CA ILE A 507 11.62 17.63 -2.16
C ILE A 507 12.90 17.45 -2.98
N ALA A 508 14.04 17.22 -2.31
CA ALA A 508 15.28 16.91 -3.02
C ALA A 508 15.31 15.46 -3.50
N ASP A 509 15.51 15.29 -4.81
CA ASP A 509 15.71 14.00 -5.48
C ASP A 509 17.21 13.80 -5.70
N GLU A 510 17.84 13.07 -4.80
CA GLU A 510 19.30 12.87 -4.70
C GLU A 510 19.64 11.40 -4.44
N PRO A 511 20.89 10.92 -4.62
CA PRO A 511 21.29 9.59 -4.17
C PRO A 511 20.93 9.38 -2.70
N TYR A 512 20.10 8.36 -2.41
CA TYR A 512 19.50 8.18 -1.09
C TYR A 512 19.50 6.71 -0.64
N LYS A 513 19.44 6.49 0.66
CA LYS A 513 19.45 5.15 1.26
C LYS A 513 18.25 4.96 2.18
N TYR A 514 17.78 3.72 2.26
CA TYR A 514 16.89 3.30 3.34
C TYR A 514 17.60 3.44 4.70
N THR A 515 16.84 3.63 5.76
CA THR A 515 17.39 3.67 7.14
C THR A 515 18.19 2.40 7.47
N GLY A 516 17.82 1.25 6.92
CA GLY A 516 18.56 -0.02 7.02
C GLY A 516 19.83 -0.14 6.15
N GLY A 517 20.21 0.90 5.39
CA GLY A 517 21.49 1.00 4.67
C GLY A 517 21.47 0.61 3.18
N GLY A 518 20.38 0.08 2.64
CA GLY A 518 20.26 -0.22 1.21
C GLY A 518 20.10 1.05 0.36
N THR A 519 20.74 1.13 -0.80
CA THR A 519 20.58 2.26 -1.73
C THR A 519 19.26 2.17 -2.49
N LEU A 520 18.50 3.27 -2.50
CA LEU A 520 17.30 3.42 -3.31
C LEU A 520 17.64 4.13 -4.63
N TYR A 521 17.28 3.52 -5.73
CA TYR A 521 17.46 4.10 -7.07
C TYR A 521 16.11 4.57 -7.63
N ASN A 522 16.13 5.67 -8.37
CA ASN A 522 15.02 6.00 -9.24
C ASN A 522 14.96 5.03 -10.42
N TRP A 523 13.78 4.87 -11.03
CA TRP A 523 13.52 3.89 -12.08
C TRP A 523 14.43 4.04 -13.33
N ASN A 524 15.00 5.24 -13.54
CA ASN A 524 15.91 5.57 -14.65
C ASN A 524 17.36 5.79 -14.20
N ASN A 525 17.68 5.53 -12.92
CA ASN A 525 19.00 5.76 -12.31
C ASN A 525 19.51 7.21 -12.41
N THR A 526 18.62 8.20 -12.60
CA THR A 526 18.94 9.63 -12.58
C THR A 526 18.29 10.33 -11.39
N TYR A 527 18.78 11.54 -11.08
CA TYR A 527 18.27 12.39 -10.01
C TYR A 527 18.05 13.80 -10.56
N ASP A 528 16.92 14.41 -10.21
CA ASP A 528 16.49 15.69 -10.77
C ASP A 528 16.70 16.87 -9.80
N ASN A 529 17.49 16.67 -8.74
CA ASN A 529 17.81 17.62 -7.67
C ASN A 529 16.58 18.03 -6.84
N ILE A 530 15.92 19.15 -7.14
CA ILE A 530 14.71 19.60 -6.43
C ILE A 530 13.50 19.52 -7.35
N MET A 531 12.38 19.08 -6.81
CA MET A 531 11.10 19.02 -7.50
C MET A 531 9.93 19.23 -6.57
N THR A 532 8.81 19.62 -7.10
CA THR A 532 7.54 19.72 -6.37
C THR A 532 6.93 18.34 -6.09
N THR A 533 6.06 18.26 -5.07
CA THR A 533 5.25 17.06 -4.80
C THR A 533 4.50 16.60 -6.06
N ARG A 534 3.90 17.54 -6.81
CA ARG A 534 3.22 17.26 -8.08
C ARG A 534 4.13 16.59 -9.10
N GLU A 535 5.33 17.13 -9.29
CA GLU A 535 6.32 16.57 -10.21
C GLU A 535 6.81 15.20 -9.77
N ALA A 536 7.05 15.02 -8.48
CA ALA A 536 7.47 13.74 -7.92
C ALA A 536 6.44 12.63 -8.14
N VAL A 537 5.13 12.93 -7.99
CA VAL A 537 4.03 12.02 -8.32
C VAL A 537 3.95 11.77 -9.82
N ARG A 538 3.99 12.84 -10.63
CA ARG A 538 3.93 12.80 -12.11
C ARG A 538 5.04 11.92 -12.69
N ASP A 539 6.25 12.07 -12.20
CA ASP A 539 7.45 11.41 -12.71
C ASP A 539 7.78 10.12 -11.97
N SER A 540 6.91 9.79 -10.99
CA SER A 540 7.00 8.54 -10.23
C SER A 540 8.37 8.31 -9.57
N ARG A 541 8.97 9.39 -9.02
CA ARG A 541 10.31 9.32 -8.41
C ARG A 541 10.27 8.50 -7.12
N ASN A 542 11.28 7.66 -6.92
CA ASN A 542 11.35 6.77 -5.75
C ASN A 542 11.90 7.49 -4.51
N VAL A 543 12.94 8.32 -4.69
CA VAL A 543 13.57 9.01 -3.56
C VAL A 543 12.63 10.05 -2.94
N PRO A 544 11.98 10.94 -3.70
CA PRO A 544 10.96 11.83 -3.14
C PRO A 544 9.81 11.09 -2.43
N ALA A 545 9.38 9.94 -2.96
CA ALA A 545 8.35 9.12 -2.34
C ALA A 545 8.81 8.61 -0.96
N LEU A 546 10.02 8.01 -0.88
CA LEU A 546 10.57 7.52 0.39
C LEU A 546 10.75 8.65 1.41
N LYS A 547 11.29 9.81 1.00
CA LYS A 547 11.43 10.97 1.88
C LYS A 547 10.07 11.43 2.42
N THR A 548 9.04 11.44 1.58
CA THR A 548 7.66 11.77 1.97
C THR A 548 7.11 10.74 2.95
N PHE A 549 7.28 9.45 2.69
CA PHE A 549 6.91 8.37 3.62
C PHE A 549 7.57 8.57 4.99
N GLN A 550 8.89 8.82 5.02
CA GLN A 550 9.66 9.03 6.26
C GLN A 550 9.23 10.29 7.02
N SER A 551 8.66 11.29 6.36
CA SER A 551 8.16 12.51 7.01
C SER A 551 6.88 12.30 7.82
N VAL A 552 6.16 11.19 7.58
CA VAL A 552 4.89 10.87 8.26
C VAL A 552 5.13 9.80 9.34
N LYS A 553 4.47 9.94 10.48
CA LYS A 553 4.51 8.90 11.53
C LYS A 553 3.94 7.58 11.00
N LEU A 554 4.67 6.47 11.20
CA LEU A 554 4.24 5.14 10.74
C LEU A 554 2.83 4.75 11.22
N SER A 555 2.42 5.18 12.43
CA SER A 555 1.06 4.97 12.94
C SER A 555 -0.01 5.65 12.09
N ASN A 556 0.28 6.84 11.55
CA ASN A 556 -0.62 7.61 10.71
C ASN A 556 -0.72 6.96 9.32
N ILE A 557 0.40 6.51 8.76
CA ILE A 557 0.40 5.75 7.50
C ILE A 557 -0.41 4.47 7.68
N LYS A 558 -0.21 3.74 8.79
CA LYS A 558 -0.97 2.51 9.08
C LYS A 558 -2.47 2.79 9.19
N ASP A 559 -2.86 3.83 9.91
CA ASP A 559 -4.27 4.25 10.02
C ASP A 559 -4.87 4.56 8.65
N PHE A 560 -4.15 5.32 7.83
CA PHE A 560 -4.59 5.71 6.49
C PHE A 560 -4.80 4.48 5.58
N VAL A 561 -3.82 3.58 5.49
CA VAL A 561 -3.92 2.40 4.59
C VAL A 561 -4.91 1.35 5.11
N THR A 562 -5.09 1.24 6.43
CA THR A 562 -6.12 0.38 7.02
C THR A 562 -7.53 0.86 6.66
N LYS A 563 -7.78 2.16 6.67
CA LYS A 563 -9.05 2.76 6.23
C LYS A 563 -9.31 2.61 4.73
N LEU A 564 -8.27 2.32 3.95
CA LEU A 564 -8.37 1.96 2.54
C LEU A 564 -8.53 0.44 2.32
N HIS A 565 -8.67 -0.33 3.39
CA HIS A 565 -8.75 -1.79 3.39
C HIS A 565 -7.57 -2.46 2.66
N LEU A 566 -6.39 -1.82 2.72
CA LEU A 566 -5.14 -2.45 2.33
C LEU A 566 -4.54 -3.19 3.52
N HIS A 567 -3.96 -4.37 3.27
CA HIS A 567 -3.50 -5.27 4.31
C HIS A 567 -2.00 -5.57 4.16
N PRO A 568 -1.12 -4.57 4.42
CA PRO A 568 0.31 -4.85 4.47
C PRO A 568 0.62 -5.83 5.59
N GLU A 569 1.71 -6.57 5.43
CA GLU A 569 2.23 -7.52 6.43
C GLU A 569 2.40 -6.86 7.81
N GLU A 570 2.60 -7.68 8.84
CA GLU A 570 2.89 -7.18 10.18
C GLU A 570 4.10 -6.24 10.17
N GLY A 571 3.86 -4.97 10.48
CA GLY A 571 4.86 -3.91 10.54
C GLY A 571 5.11 -3.22 9.20
N LEU A 572 4.71 -1.95 9.12
CA LEU A 572 5.08 -1.08 8.00
C LEU A 572 6.59 -0.80 8.02
N HIS A 573 7.22 -0.87 6.86
CA HIS A 573 8.61 -0.50 6.65
C HIS A 573 8.79 0.29 5.34
N GLU A 574 9.93 0.88 5.15
CA GLU A 574 10.21 1.85 4.08
C GLU A 574 9.98 1.33 2.66
N ALA A 575 10.10 0.01 2.42
CA ALA A 575 9.84 -0.57 1.11
C ALA A 575 8.37 -0.45 0.67
N HIS A 576 7.42 -0.27 1.61
CA HIS A 576 6.01 -0.04 1.31
C HIS A 576 5.80 1.25 0.50
N SER A 577 6.65 2.27 0.69
CA SER A 577 6.65 3.50 -0.09
C SER A 577 6.62 3.23 -1.60
N ILE A 578 7.39 2.25 -2.07
CA ILE A 578 7.46 1.89 -3.49
C ILE A 578 6.70 0.60 -3.83
N GLY A 579 5.84 0.13 -2.93
CA GLY A 579 5.00 -1.05 -3.13
C GLY A 579 5.68 -2.39 -2.89
N GLY A 580 6.81 -2.40 -2.17
CA GLY A 580 7.60 -3.59 -1.86
C GLY A 580 7.08 -4.32 -0.60
N TYR A 581 5.93 -5.00 -0.68
CA TYR A 581 5.33 -5.83 0.37
C TYR A 581 4.61 -7.04 -0.26
N ASN A 582 3.91 -7.86 0.55
CA ASN A 582 3.21 -9.07 0.09
C ASN A 582 2.17 -8.85 -1.02
N GLY A 583 1.67 -7.61 -1.15
CA GLY A 583 0.92 -7.17 -2.32
C GLY A 583 -0.60 -7.19 -2.18
N GLU A 584 -1.24 -6.78 -3.28
CA GLU A 584 -2.68 -6.60 -3.40
C GLU A 584 -3.22 -7.29 -4.65
N SER A 585 -4.55 -7.46 -4.69
CA SER A 585 -5.25 -7.82 -5.92
C SER A 585 -5.65 -6.56 -6.71
N PRO A 586 -5.95 -6.68 -8.02
CA PRO A 586 -6.57 -5.60 -8.77
C PRO A 586 -7.85 -5.05 -8.11
N LEU A 587 -8.64 -5.91 -7.46
CA LEU A 587 -9.87 -5.52 -6.76
C LEU A 587 -9.60 -4.69 -5.51
N SER A 588 -8.67 -5.10 -4.65
CA SER A 588 -8.32 -4.31 -3.45
C SER A 588 -7.70 -2.97 -3.83
N LEU A 589 -6.84 -2.95 -4.85
CA LEU A 589 -6.27 -1.70 -5.38
C LEU A 589 -7.35 -0.79 -5.97
N ALA A 590 -8.34 -1.34 -6.70
CA ALA A 590 -9.47 -0.58 -7.23
C ALA A 590 -10.30 0.07 -6.12
N GLY A 591 -10.59 -0.66 -5.03
CA GLY A 591 -11.28 -0.12 -3.85
C GLY A 591 -10.54 1.05 -3.21
N ALA A 592 -9.21 0.95 -3.06
CA ALA A 592 -8.37 2.03 -2.52
C ALA A 592 -8.35 3.27 -3.43
N TYR A 593 -8.24 3.10 -4.75
CA TYR A 593 -8.29 4.22 -5.70
C TYR A 593 -9.70 4.82 -5.82
N GLN A 594 -10.75 4.00 -5.72
CA GLN A 594 -12.13 4.48 -5.65
C GLN A 594 -12.35 5.38 -4.43
N ALA A 595 -11.71 5.12 -3.28
CA ALA A 595 -11.84 5.99 -2.13
C ALA A 595 -11.34 7.41 -2.41
N ILE A 596 -10.26 7.56 -3.20
CA ILE A 596 -9.80 8.88 -3.69
C ILE A 596 -10.86 9.49 -4.61
N ALA A 597 -11.35 8.72 -5.58
CA ALA A 597 -12.34 9.15 -6.57
C ALA A 597 -13.68 9.58 -5.94
N SER A 598 -14.05 8.94 -4.82
CA SER A 598 -15.30 9.15 -4.08
C SER A 598 -15.20 10.27 -3.02
N GLY A 599 -14.19 11.15 -3.12
CA GLY A 599 -14.02 12.28 -2.21
C GLY A 599 -13.58 11.87 -0.80
N GLY A 600 -12.86 10.78 -0.67
CA GLY A 600 -12.28 10.29 0.58
C GLY A 600 -13.09 9.20 1.29
N TYR A 601 -14.12 8.66 0.64
CA TYR A 601 -14.94 7.58 1.22
C TYR A 601 -14.61 6.24 0.56
N TYR A 602 -14.19 5.27 1.35
CA TYR A 602 -14.08 3.87 0.92
C TYR A 602 -15.47 3.23 0.92
N ILE A 603 -15.74 2.44 -0.10
CA ILE A 603 -16.95 1.64 -0.25
C ILE A 603 -16.50 0.25 -0.67
N GLU A 604 -16.90 -0.77 0.08
CA GLU A 604 -16.51 -2.15 -0.20
C GLU A 604 -16.89 -2.55 -1.63
N PRO A 605 -15.92 -2.95 -2.48
CA PRO A 605 -16.25 -3.47 -3.80
C PRO A 605 -17.13 -4.73 -3.71
N HIS A 606 -18.23 -4.77 -4.47
CA HIS A 606 -19.17 -5.87 -4.43
C HIS A 606 -19.74 -6.16 -5.80
N SER A 607 -20.07 -7.44 -6.04
CA SER A 607 -20.66 -7.96 -7.28
C SER A 607 -22.13 -8.36 -7.14
N VAL A 608 -22.65 -8.34 -5.91
CA VAL A 608 -24.02 -8.77 -5.58
C VAL A 608 -24.79 -7.62 -4.95
N ARG A 609 -26.01 -7.37 -5.45
CA ARG A 609 -26.96 -6.42 -4.87
C ARG A 609 -27.94 -7.08 -3.91
N LYS A 610 -28.47 -8.24 -4.33
CA LYS A 610 -29.53 -8.95 -3.62
C LYS A 610 -29.48 -10.45 -3.91
N ILE A 611 -29.81 -11.25 -2.90
CA ILE A 611 -30.01 -12.71 -3.00
C ILE A 611 -31.42 -13.02 -2.53
N VAL A 612 -32.15 -13.85 -3.28
CA VAL A 612 -33.46 -14.40 -2.90
C VAL A 612 -33.35 -15.91 -2.81
N TYR A 613 -33.59 -16.44 -1.62
CA TYR A 613 -33.52 -17.89 -1.39
C TYR A 613 -34.80 -18.58 -1.94
N LEU A 614 -34.66 -19.57 -2.83
CA LEU A 614 -35.81 -20.26 -3.42
C LEU A 614 -36.54 -21.15 -2.40
N GLU A 615 -35.90 -21.59 -1.34
CA GLU A 615 -36.48 -22.46 -0.29
C GLU A 615 -37.61 -21.75 0.48
N ASN A 616 -37.47 -20.47 0.78
CA ASN A 616 -38.39 -19.75 1.68
C ASN A 616 -38.79 -18.34 1.18
N GLY A 617 -38.23 -17.92 0.05
CA GLY A 617 -38.48 -16.58 -0.50
C GLY A 617 -37.81 -15.43 0.29
N GLU A 618 -36.93 -15.74 1.25
CA GLU A 618 -36.24 -14.73 2.05
C GLU A 618 -35.24 -13.94 1.18
N GLU A 619 -35.18 -12.63 1.42
CA GLU A 619 -34.26 -11.73 0.71
C GLU A 619 -33.11 -11.29 1.59
N TYR A 620 -31.90 -11.39 1.04
CA TYR A 620 -30.69 -10.81 1.62
C TYR A 620 -30.23 -9.65 0.73
N ASN A 621 -30.35 -8.42 1.22
CA ASN A 621 -29.88 -7.23 0.51
C ASN A 621 -28.46 -6.88 0.97
N VAL A 622 -27.54 -6.69 0.01
CA VAL A 622 -26.17 -6.28 0.27
C VAL A 622 -26.14 -4.79 0.60
N VAL A 623 -25.63 -4.44 1.76
CA VAL A 623 -25.45 -3.07 2.20
C VAL A 623 -23.96 -2.79 2.36
N THR A 624 -23.47 -1.82 1.62
CA THR A 624 -22.06 -1.38 1.67
C THR A 624 -22.01 0.06 2.19
N PRO A 625 -21.64 0.26 3.46
CA PRO A 625 -21.56 1.59 4.05
C PRO A 625 -20.41 2.38 3.41
N LYS A 626 -20.56 3.71 3.40
CA LYS A 626 -19.47 4.63 3.02
C LYS A 626 -18.61 4.91 4.25
N GLU A 627 -17.40 4.41 4.25
CA GLU A 627 -16.44 4.59 5.34
C GLU A 627 -15.48 5.73 5.02
N LYS A 628 -15.33 6.69 5.93
CA LYS A 628 -14.42 7.81 5.72
C LYS A 628 -12.98 7.35 5.86
N ALA A 629 -12.24 7.29 4.75
CA ALA A 629 -10.84 6.90 4.70
C ALA A 629 -9.88 8.10 4.78
N MET A 630 -10.25 9.24 4.16
CA MET A 630 -9.47 10.48 4.17
C MET A 630 -10.37 11.70 4.06
N SER A 631 -9.80 12.89 4.21
CA SER A 631 -10.50 14.16 3.99
C SER A 631 -10.79 14.40 2.50
N ALA A 632 -11.83 15.18 2.21
CA ALA A 632 -12.14 15.56 0.84
C ALA A 632 -11.02 16.42 0.22
N SER A 633 -10.29 17.20 1.02
CA SER A 633 -9.12 17.97 0.59
C SER A 633 -7.99 17.05 0.12
N THR A 634 -7.65 16.02 0.90
CA THR A 634 -6.64 15.03 0.52
C THR A 634 -7.03 14.30 -0.77
N ALA A 635 -8.27 13.82 -0.86
CA ALA A 635 -8.78 13.16 -2.06
C ALA A 635 -8.72 14.06 -3.30
N TYR A 636 -9.09 15.35 -3.18
CA TYR A 636 -9.04 16.32 -4.26
C TYR A 636 -7.60 16.62 -4.71
N MET A 637 -6.69 16.87 -3.77
CA MET A 637 -5.28 17.19 -4.08
C MET A 637 -4.58 15.99 -4.73
N LEU A 638 -4.83 14.76 -4.26
CA LEU A 638 -4.35 13.53 -4.91
C LEU A 638 -4.92 13.39 -6.33
N THR A 639 -6.22 13.61 -6.51
CA THR A 639 -6.88 13.55 -7.82
C THR A 639 -6.23 14.50 -8.81
N ASP A 640 -5.99 15.75 -8.40
CA ASP A 640 -5.40 16.79 -9.24
C ASP A 640 -3.97 16.44 -9.67
N MET A 641 -3.15 15.90 -8.77
CA MET A 641 -1.81 15.40 -9.10
C MET A 641 -1.85 14.18 -10.05
N LEU A 642 -2.79 13.25 -9.80
CA LEU A 642 -2.96 12.05 -10.64
C LEU A 642 -3.49 12.38 -12.04
N ILE A 643 -4.26 13.46 -12.22
CA ILE A 643 -4.62 14.01 -13.54
C ILE A 643 -3.36 14.46 -14.29
N THR A 644 -2.43 15.12 -13.60
CA THR A 644 -1.14 15.51 -14.20
C THR A 644 -0.33 14.28 -14.66
N THR A 645 -0.35 13.20 -13.85
CA THR A 645 0.28 11.93 -14.21
C THR A 645 -0.36 11.28 -15.44
N PHE A 646 -1.69 11.27 -15.51
CA PHE A 646 -2.43 10.77 -16.67
C PHE A 646 -2.09 11.55 -17.96
N LYS A 647 -2.10 12.89 -17.88
CA LYS A 647 -1.76 13.75 -19.02
C LYS A 647 -0.36 13.47 -19.56
N LYS A 648 0.61 13.19 -18.67
CA LYS A 648 1.97 12.83 -19.08
C LYS A 648 2.05 11.43 -19.69
N SER A 649 1.36 10.43 -19.11
CA SER A 649 1.51 9.01 -19.49
C SER A 649 0.68 8.62 -20.72
N ILE A 650 -0.52 9.19 -20.87
CA ILE A 650 -1.49 8.84 -21.92
C ILE A 650 -1.91 10.08 -22.73
N GLY A 651 -2.06 11.24 -22.08
CA GLY A 651 -2.60 12.46 -22.69
C GLY A 651 -4.12 12.52 -22.60
N SER A 652 -4.83 11.76 -23.41
CA SER A 652 -6.29 11.64 -23.38
C SER A 652 -6.76 10.30 -23.95
N ILE A 653 -7.98 9.88 -23.59
CA ILE A 653 -8.67 8.71 -24.15
C ILE A 653 -9.93 9.21 -24.86
N ASN A 654 -9.91 9.33 -26.18
CA ASN A 654 -11.02 9.88 -26.99
C ASN A 654 -11.55 11.24 -26.47
N GLY A 655 -10.65 12.13 -26.08
CA GLY A 655 -10.99 13.43 -25.49
C GLY A 655 -11.31 13.38 -23.99
N ALA A 656 -11.39 12.22 -23.38
CA ALA A 656 -11.62 12.07 -21.95
C ALA A 656 -10.31 12.15 -21.14
N THR A 657 -10.45 12.61 -19.90
CA THR A 657 -9.37 12.67 -18.88
C THR A 657 -9.67 11.69 -17.74
N ALA A 658 -8.63 11.05 -17.24
CA ALA A 658 -8.66 10.28 -15.99
C ALA A 658 -7.58 10.78 -15.02
N ALA A 659 -7.69 10.41 -13.77
CA ALA A 659 -6.62 10.49 -12.78
C ALA A 659 -5.97 9.11 -12.68
N SER A 660 -4.64 8.98 -12.78
CA SER A 660 -4.05 7.64 -12.85
C SER A 660 -2.61 7.55 -12.37
N LYS A 661 -2.18 6.30 -12.12
CA LYS A 661 -0.82 5.97 -11.71
C LYS A 661 -0.39 4.63 -12.29
N THR A 662 0.86 4.55 -12.76
CA THR A 662 1.53 3.31 -13.17
C THR A 662 2.24 2.65 -11.99
N GLY A 663 2.38 1.32 -12.03
CA GLY A 663 3.24 0.54 -11.15
C GLY A 663 4.08 -0.47 -11.93
N THR A 664 5.28 -0.71 -11.47
CA THR A 664 6.18 -1.74 -11.99
C THR A 664 6.94 -2.34 -10.82
N THR A 665 7.06 -3.66 -10.79
CA THR A 665 7.87 -4.37 -9.80
C THR A 665 8.99 -5.14 -10.47
N ASP A 666 10.11 -5.23 -9.79
CA ASP A 666 11.30 -5.90 -10.29
C ASP A 666 11.48 -7.28 -9.65
N PHE A 667 12.12 -8.17 -10.36
CA PHE A 667 12.67 -9.38 -9.75
C PHE A 667 13.91 -9.04 -8.91
N SER A 668 14.13 -9.79 -7.83
CA SER A 668 15.38 -9.68 -7.09
C SER A 668 16.57 -10.12 -7.97
N PRO A 669 17.78 -9.59 -7.77
CA PRO A 669 18.97 -10.05 -8.49
C PRO A 669 19.21 -11.57 -8.35
N ALA A 670 18.88 -12.16 -7.19
CA ALA A 670 18.93 -13.59 -6.97
C ALA A 670 17.97 -14.34 -7.88
N THR A 671 16.71 -13.92 -7.93
CA THR A 671 15.67 -14.51 -8.79
C THR A 671 16.04 -14.44 -10.28
N ILE A 672 16.59 -13.31 -10.73
CA ILE A 672 17.08 -13.14 -12.11
C ILE A 672 18.13 -14.19 -12.41
N LYS A 673 19.11 -14.34 -11.52
CA LYS A 673 20.23 -15.30 -11.71
C LYS A 673 19.75 -16.76 -11.65
N GLU A 674 18.92 -17.11 -10.66
CA GLU A 674 18.42 -18.48 -10.46
C GLU A 674 17.56 -18.98 -11.63
N ASN A 675 16.79 -18.09 -12.26
CA ASN A 675 15.87 -18.43 -13.35
C ASN A 675 16.41 -18.03 -14.73
N ASN A 676 17.67 -17.60 -14.83
CA ASN A 676 18.33 -17.20 -16.08
C ASN A 676 17.55 -16.13 -16.86
N LEU A 677 16.96 -15.16 -16.13
CA LEU A 677 16.18 -14.07 -16.73
C LEU A 677 17.11 -12.96 -17.25
N SER A 678 16.60 -12.16 -18.19
CA SER A 678 17.27 -10.92 -18.59
C SER A 678 17.31 -9.91 -17.45
N SER A 679 18.37 -9.11 -17.34
CA SER A 679 18.45 -7.98 -16.39
C SER A 679 17.35 -6.91 -16.59
N SER A 680 16.71 -6.89 -17.76
CA SER A 680 15.57 -6.02 -18.05
C SER A 680 14.22 -6.64 -17.69
N ALA A 681 14.20 -7.87 -17.17
CA ALA A 681 12.96 -8.52 -16.76
C ALA A 681 12.30 -7.80 -15.58
N VAL A 682 11.00 -7.61 -15.67
CA VAL A 682 10.14 -7.08 -14.60
C VAL A 682 9.05 -8.09 -14.27
N ARG A 683 8.60 -8.09 -13.02
CA ARG A 683 7.66 -9.09 -12.51
C ARG A 683 6.22 -8.73 -12.85
N ASP A 684 5.78 -7.56 -12.38
CA ASP A 684 4.39 -7.11 -12.50
C ASP A 684 4.33 -5.72 -13.11
N LEU A 685 3.31 -5.49 -13.92
CA LEU A 685 2.96 -4.19 -14.45
C LEU A 685 1.53 -3.83 -14.01
N TRP A 686 1.37 -2.61 -13.49
CA TRP A 686 0.11 -2.12 -12.95
C TRP A 686 -0.29 -0.78 -13.57
N TYR A 687 -1.58 -0.60 -13.75
CA TYR A 687 -2.17 0.69 -14.06
C TYR A 687 -3.47 0.86 -13.28
N ALA A 688 -3.56 1.88 -12.44
CA ALA A 688 -4.76 2.23 -11.70
C ALA A 688 -5.19 3.65 -12.06
N GLY A 689 -6.47 3.87 -12.31
CA GLY A 689 -6.98 5.20 -12.62
C GLY A 689 -8.50 5.29 -12.52
N PHE A 690 -9.01 6.51 -12.47
CA PHE A 690 -10.43 6.78 -12.24
C PHE A 690 -10.86 8.13 -12.81
N ASN A 691 -12.18 8.29 -12.94
CA ASN A 691 -12.89 9.55 -12.94
C ASN A 691 -14.06 9.46 -11.92
N LYS A 692 -15.01 10.37 -11.97
CA LYS A 692 -16.18 10.36 -11.08
C LYS A 692 -17.13 9.18 -11.35
N ASP A 693 -17.13 8.63 -12.56
CA ASP A 693 -18.05 7.57 -12.97
C ASP A 693 -17.48 6.16 -12.71
N TYR A 694 -16.19 5.97 -13.05
CA TYR A 694 -15.55 4.65 -13.01
C TYR A 694 -14.14 4.70 -12.44
N THR A 695 -13.79 3.60 -11.73
CA THR A 695 -12.43 3.27 -11.31
C THR A 695 -11.99 1.99 -12.01
N LEU A 696 -10.86 2.05 -12.70
CA LEU A 696 -10.28 0.96 -13.50
C LEU A 696 -8.90 0.61 -12.99
N THR A 697 -8.67 -0.68 -12.71
CA THR A 697 -7.34 -1.22 -12.41
C THR A 697 -6.99 -2.35 -13.36
N VAL A 698 -5.73 -2.40 -13.74
CA VAL A 698 -5.15 -3.41 -14.63
C VAL A 698 -3.85 -3.91 -14.01
N TRP A 699 -3.76 -5.21 -13.84
CA TRP A 699 -2.52 -5.96 -13.64
C TRP A 699 -2.18 -6.71 -14.92
N TYR A 700 -0.89 -6.79 -15.26
CA TYR A 700 -0.37 -7.54 -16.40
C TYR A 700 0.92 -8.23 -15.99
N GLY A 701 1.02 -9.54 -16.20
CA GLY A 701 2.18 -10.32 -15.76
C GLY A 701 2.04 -11.81 -16.06
N TYR A 702 2.68 -12.63 -15.23
CA TYR A 702 2.67 -14.08 -15.33
C TYR A 702 2.27 -14.70 -13.99
N ASP A 703 1.58 -15.84 -14.03
CA ASP A 703 1.17 -16.61 -12.86
C ASP A 703 2.35 -17.18 -12.06
N ARG A 704 3.46 -17.44 -12.75
CA ARG A 704 4.72 -17.95 -12.18
C ARG A 704 5.91 -17.45 -12.97
N ILE A 705 7.12 -17.75 -12.47
CA ILE A 705 8.36 -17.42 -13.17
C ILE A 705 8.62 -18.46 -14.28
N TYR A 706 8.87 -17.99 -15.49
CA TYR A 706 9.28 -18.76 -16.64
C TYR A 706 10.65 -18.29 -17.10
N SER A 707 11.55 -19.19 -17.50
CA SER A 707 12.88 -18.86 -18.07
C SER A 707 12.77 -18.17 -19.43
N ASP A 708 11.78 -18.57 -20.24
CA ASP A 708 11.62 -18.14 -21.64
C ASP A 708 10.57 -17.05 -21.85
N TYR A 709 9.71 -16.84 -20.85
CA TYR A 709 8.59 -15.88 -20.91
C TYR A 709 8.66 -14.91 -19.74
N TYR A 710 8.88 -13.65 -20.03
CA TYR A 710 8.87 -12.56 -19.04
C TYR A 710 8.53 -11.22 -19.70
N THR A 711 8.09 -10.28 -18.91
CA THR A 711 7.88 -8.90 -19.34
C THR A 711 9.18 -8.13 -19.22
N LYS A 712 9.51 -7.30 -20.20
CA LYS A 712 10.70 -6.43 -20.18
C LYS A 712 10.34 -5.03 -19.67
N ARG A 713 11.27 -4.38 -19.01
CA ARG A 713 11.17 -2.96 -18.64
C ARG A 713 10.90 -2.13 -19.90
N GLY A 714 9.93 -1.21 -19.80
CA GLY A 714 9.45 -0.40 -20.91
C GLY A 714 8.27 -0.99 -21.67
N ASN A 715 7.82 -2.20 -21.34
CA ASN A 715 6.57 -2.76 -21.87
C ASN A 715 5.36 -1.89 -21.44
N THR A 716 4.46 -1.61 -22.38
CA THR A 716 3.30 -0.73 -22.19
C THR A 716 1.95 -1.46 -22.12
N SER A 717 1.94 -2.78 -22.18
CA SER A 717 0.73 -3.59 -22.29
C SER A 717 -0.34 -3.26 -21.23
N HIS A 718 0.06 -3.04 -19.98
CA HIS A 718 -0.84 -2.62 -18.91
C HIS A 718 -1.51 -1.25 -19.17
N ARG A 719 -0.76 -0.32 -19.74
CA ARG A 719 -1.27 0.99 -20.16
C ARG A 719 -2.19 0.85 -21.36
N ASP A 720 -1.81 0.04 -22.34
CA ASP A 720 -2.59 -0.17 -23.55
C ASP A 720 -3.94 -0.84 -23.23
N LEU A 721 -3.95 -1.83 -22.34
CA LEU A 721 -5.17 -2.42 -21.79
C LEU A 721 -6.04 -1.39 -21.07
N PHE A 722 -5.43 -0.54 -20.22
CA PHE A 722 -6.15 0.55 -19.54
C PHE A 722 -6.79 1.52 -20.55
N VAL A 723 -6.06 1.90 -21.60
CA VAL A 723 -6.58 2.78 -22.66
C VAL A 723 -7.73 2.09 -23.41
N ILE A 724 -7.58 0.82 -23.77
CA ILE A 724 -8.61 0.10 -24.53
C ILE A 724 -9.90 0.03 -23.71
N VAL A 725 -9.83 -0.44 -22.46
CA VAL A 725 -11.00 -0.52 -21.58
C VAL A 725 -11.53 0.89 -21.26
N GLY A 726 -10.64 1.83 -21.02
CA GLY A 726 -10.99 3.24 -20.74
C GLY A 726 -11.77 3.93 -21.85
N LYS A 727 -11.59 3.54 -23.12
CA LYS A 727 -12.40 4.06 -24.25
C LYS A 727 -13.89 3.77 -24.08
N LYS A 728 -14.24 2.68 -23.39
CA LYS A 728 -15.62 2.30 -23.10
C LYS A 728 -16.17 3.03 -21.88
N LEU A 729 -15.32 3.44 -20.95
CA LEU A 729 -15.68 3.92 -19.63
C LEU A 729 -15.65 5.45 -19.51
N PHE A 730 -14.53 6.07 -19.90
CA PHE A 730 -14.27 7.48 -19.58
C PHE A 730 -14.87 8.44 -20.62
N LYS A 731 -15.50 9.50 -20.12
CA LYS A 731 -16.09 10.55 -20.94
C LYS A 731 -15.71 11.92 -20.40
N GLY A 732 -15.22 12.81 -21.27
CA GLY A 732 -14.93 14.21 -20.95
C GLY A 732 -13.99 14.41 -19.75
N TYR A 733 -14.21 15.51 -19.03
CA TYR A 733 -13.54 15.87 -17.79
C TYR A 733 -14.55 15.80 -16.65
N ASN A 734 -14.56 14.71 -15.88
CA ASN A 734 -15.56 14.44 -14.86
C ASN A 734 -14.90 13.99 -13.55
N PHE A 735 -14.78 14.92 -12.59
CA PHE A 735 -14.16 14.70 -11.30
C PHE A 735 -14.96 15.36 -10.18
N MET A 736 -14.58 15.15 -8.94
CA MET A 736 -15.15 15.83 -7.78
C MET A 736 -14.90 17.34 -7.83
N SER A 737 -15.82 18.14 -7.34
CA SER A 737 -15.63 19.59 -7.19
C SER A 737 -14.60 19.90 -6.09
N LYS A 738 -13.91 21.05 -6.26
CA LYS A 738 -12.92 21.52 -5.30
C LYS A 738 -13.58 21.80 -3.93
N PRO A 739 -13.11 21.18 -2.84
CA PRO A 739 -13.57 21.48 -1.49
C PRO A 739 -13.29 22.95 -1.10
N SER A 740 -14.12 23.52 -0.23
CA SER A 740 -13.97 24.92 0.21
C SER A 740 -12.66 25.17 0.94
N ASN A 741 -12.16 24.18 1.69
CA ASN A 741 -10.91 24.25 2.42
C ASN A 741 -9.65 23.90 1.60
N VAL A 742 -9.75 23.90 0.26
CA VAL A 742 -8.60 23.83 -0.65
C VAL A 742 -8.52 25.15 -1.40
N VAL A 743 -7.39 25.80 -1.37
CA VAL A 743 -7.13 27.06 -2.07
C VAL A 743 -6.13 26.85 -3.21
N LYS A 744 -6.36 27.56 -4.33
CA LYS A 744 -5.41 27.65 -5.42
C LYS A 744 -4.61 28.92 -5.23
N VAL A 745 -3.29 28.80 -5.18
CA VAL A 745 -2.39 29.94 -4.96
C VAL A 745 -1.33 29.94 -6.03
N GLU A 746 -1.11 31.09 -6.62
CA GLU A 746 0.04 31.30 -7.48
C GLU A 746 1.30 31.49 -6.63
N VAL A 747 2.32 30.70 -6.88
CA VAL A 747 3.60 30.72 -6.16
C VAL A 747 4.76 30.84 -7.14
N GLU A 748 5.85 31.41 -6.66
CA GLU A 748 7.08 31.46 -7.43
C GLU A 748 7.79 30.10 -7.45
N LYS A 749 8.13 29.62 -8.64
CA LYS A 749 8.84 28.34 -8.81
C LYS A 749 10.17 28.36 -8.07
N GLU A 750 10.47 27.22 -7.43
CA GLU A 750 11.72 26.97 -6.70
C GLU A 750 11.93 27.83 -5.46
N SER A 751 10.93 28.59 -4.99
CA SER A 751 11.00 29.25 -3.69
C SER A 751 10.85 28.23 -2.54
N TYR A 752 11.68 28.32 -1.52
CA TYR A 752 11.61 27.49 -0.31
C TYR A 752 11.84 28.33 0.96
N PRO A 753 10.91 28.28 1.91
CA PRO A 753 9.54 27.74 1.76
C PRO A 753 8.79 28.40 0.60
N ALA A 754 7.61 27.88 0.25
CA ALA A 754 6.78 28.46 -0.83
C ALA A 754 6.53 29.94 -0.57
N LYS A 755 6.65 30.77 -1.61
CA LYS A 755 6.41 32.23 -1.54
C LYS A 755 5.56 32.69 -2.73
N LEU A 756 4.84 33.80 -2.54
CA LEU A 756 4.06 34.44 -3.58
C LEU A 756 5.03 35.10 -4.60
N PRO A 757 4.66 35.16 -5.87
CA PRO A 757 5.48 35.89 -6.85
C PRO A 757 5.45 37.39 -6.57
N SER A 758 6.55 38.11 -6.81
CA SER A 758 6.57 39.56 -6.83
C SER A 758 5.90 40.10 -8.12
N GLU A 759 5.64 41.40 -8.18
CA GLU A 759 5.15 42.05 -9.39
C GLU A 759 6.08 41.89 -10.60
N TYR A 760 7.38 41.73 -10.34
CA TYR A 760 8.42 41.57 -11.38
C TYR A 760 8.68 40.10 -11.73
N THR A 761 8.07 39.10 -11.05
CA THR A 761 8.28 37.69 -11.37
C THR A 761 7.69 37.37 -12.74
N PRO A 762 8.49 36.89 -13.73
CA PRO A 762 7.98 36.54 -15.05
C PRO A 762 7.00 35.34 -14.97
N GLU A 763 6.08 35.26 -15.97
CA GLU A 763 5.08 34.17 -16.07
C GLU A 763 5.72 32.77 -16.06
N ASP A 764 6.86 32.58 -16.71
CA ASP A 764 7.57 31.29 -16.75
C ASP A 764 8.07 30.83 -15.40
N TYR A 765 8.20 31.73 -14.44
CA TYR A 765 8.62 31.45 -13.07
C TYR A 765 7.46 31.40 -12.07
N ARG A 766 6.22 31.44 -12.55
CA ARG A 766 5.01 31.28 -11.73
C ARG A 766 4.39 29.91 -11.94
N THR A 767 3.73 29.38 -10.92
CA THR A 767 2.93 28.17 -10.99
C THR A 767 1.75 28.26 -10.03
N THR A 768 0.60 27.73 -10.44
CA THR A 768 -0.57 27.66 -9.55
C THR A 768 -0.64 26.28 -8.90
N GLU A 769 -0.62 26.25 -7.58
CA GLU A 769 -0.61 25.01 -6.81
C GLU A 769 -1.70 25.00 -5.72
N LEU A 770 -1.95 23.80 -5.15
CA LEU A 770 -3.01 23.60 -4.18
C LEU A 770 -2.46 23.55 -2.76
N PHE A 771 -3.15 24.25 -1.86
CA PHE A 771 -2.88 24.28 -0.43
C PHE A 771 -4.15 23.99 0.35
N ILE A 772 -4.02 23.41 1.54
CA ILE A 772 -5.09 23.41 2.52
C ILE A 772 -5.21 24.83 3.07
N ASP A 773 -6.43 25.34 3.17
CA ASP A 773 -6.69 26.70 3.65
C ASP A 773 -6.05 26.94 5.03
N GLY A 774 -5.34 28.06 5.15
CA GLY A 774 -4.52 28.41 6.30
C GLY A 774 -3.06 27.92 6.22
N THR A 775 -2.67 27.13 5.19
CA THR A 775 -1.28 26.66 5.00
C THR A 775 -0.59 27.29 3.78
N GLN A 776 -1.30 28.12 3.04
CA GLN A 776 -0.75 28.81 1.86
C GLN A 776 0.28 29.88 2.25
N PRO A 777 1.26 30.17 1.37
CA PRO A 777 2.22 31.22 1.60
C PRO A 777 1.58 32.61 1.65
N THR A 778 2.10 33.47 2.51
CA THR A 778 1.70 34.89 2.63
C THR A 778 2.86 35.83 2.29
N GLU A 779 4.10 35.33 2.34
CA GLU A 779 5.31 36.10 2.02
C GLU A 779 5.54 36.16 0.50
N VAL A 780 5.97 37.34 0.03
CA VAL A 780 6.38 37.55 -1.36
C VAL A 780 7.85 37.15 -1.51
N SER A 781 8.18 36.52 -2.63
CA SER A 781 9.57 36.14 -2.94
C SER A 781 10.44 37.37 -3.22
N THR A 782 11.67 37.32 -2.71
CA THR A 782 12.70 38.34 -2.94
C THR A 782 13.49 38.10 -4.22
N ARG A 783 13.34 36.95 -4.86
CA ARG A 783 14.12 36.55 -6.06
C ARG A 783 14.04 37.59 -7.20
N PHE A 784 12.84 38.07 -7.49
CA PHE A 784 12.58 39.07 -8.51
C PHE A 784 12.16 40.42 -7.90
N SER A 785 12.43 40.65 -6.61
CA SER A 785 12.08 41.91 -5.97
C SER A 785 12.85 43.09 -6.60
N GLN A 786 12.27 44.28 -6.48
CA GLN A 786 12.93 45.50 -6.92
C GLN A 786 14.29 45.66 -6.22
N LEU A 787 15.32 45.97 -6.98
CA LEU A 787 16.66 46.25 -6.46
C LEU A 787 16.65 47.45 -5.50
N ALA A 788 17.54 47.42 -4.51
CA ALA A 788 17.75 48.58 -3.64
C ALA A 788 18.38 49.74 -4.39
N ASN A 789 18.09 50.96 -3.95
CA ASN A 789 18.75 52.14 -4.44
C ASN A 789 20.23 52.17 -3.94
N VAL A 790 21.12 52.75 -4.74
CA VAL A 790 22.46 53.07 -4.27
C VAL A 790 22.39 54.04 -3.10
N THR A 791 23.37 54.00 -2.24
CA THR A 791 23.51 54.89 -1.09
C THR A 791 24.68 55.82 -1.24
N ASN A 792 24.73 56.88 -0.47
CA ASN A 792 25.83 57.87 -0.45
C ASN A 792 26.14 58.46 -1.87
N LEU A 793 25.12 58.58 -2.72
CA LEU A 793 25.27 59.15 -4.05
C LEU A 793 25.70 60.63 -3.90
N SER A 794 26.79 60.93 -4.49
CA SER A 794 27.36 62.30 -4.53
C SER A 794 27.81 62.65 -5.94
N GLY A 795 27.78 63.93 -6.23
CA GLY A 795 28.26 64.44 -7.52
C GLY A 795 29.20 65.65 -7.33
N THR A 796 30.32 65.63 -8.02
CA THR A 796 31.31 66.73 -8.02
C THR A 796 31.55 67.21 -9.43
N TYR A 797 31.64 68.53 -9.60
CA TYR A 797 31.94 69.11 -10.90
C TYR A 797 33.38 69.69 -10.89
N SER A 798 34.17 69.34 -11.90
CA SER A 798 35.49 69.90 -12.12
C SER A 798 35.87 69.81 -13.60
N ASN A 799 36.37 70.91 -14.17
CA ASN A 799 36.93 70.93 -15.52
C ASN A 799 36.04 70.39 -16.62
N GLY A 800 34.77 70.80 -16.65
CA GLY A 800 33.79 70.36 -17.68
C GLY A 800 33.30 68.90 -17.47
N LYS A 801 33.55 68.30 -16.33
CA LYS A 801 33.13 66.93 -16.00
C LYS A 801 32.43 66.87 -14.65
N VAL A 802 31.31 66.11 -14.65
CA VAL A 802 30.66 65.73 -13.43
C VAL A 802 31.11 64.31 -13.09
N THR A 803 31.67 64.09 -11.93
CA THR A 803 31.98 62.75 -11.42
C THR A 803 30.95 62.41 -10.33
N LEU A 804 30.18 61.35 -10.59
CA LEU A 804 29.26 60.72 -9.63
C LEU A 804 29.99 59.63 -8.90
N ALA A 805 29.70 59.47 -7.62
CA ALA A 805 30.21 58.37 -6.79
C ALA A 805 29.11 57.92 -5.84
N TRP A 806 29.03 56.63 -5.57
CA TRP A 806 28.02 56.02 -4.68
C TRP A 806 28.57 54.78 -3.99
N SER A 807 27.89 54.34 -2.94
CA SER A 807 28.15 53.02 -2.38
C SER A 807 27.32 51.98 -3.15
N PRO A 808 27.96 50.87 -3.58
CA PRO A 808 27.26 49.81 -4.27
C PRO A 808 26.18 49.16 -3.39
N ILE A 809 25.14 48.62 -4.00
CA ILE A 809 24.15 47.84 -3.23
C ILE A 809 24.77 46.50 -2.78
N ALA A 810 24.18 45.94 -1.68
CA ALA A 810 24.54 44.59 -1.28
C ALA A 810 24.20 43.60 -2.41
N THR A 811 24.95 42.49 -2.50
CA THR A 811 24.65 41.42 -3.46
C THR A 811 23.21 40.95 -3.28
N PRO A 812 22.36 41.04 -4.34
CA PRO A 812 21.00 40.56 -4.24
C PRO A 812 20.93 39.07 -3.80
N GLU A 813 19.90 38.71 -3.03
CA GLU A 813 19.74 37.38 -2.45
C GLU A 813 19.80 36.29 -3.55
N THR A 814 19.25 36.57 -4.72
CA THR A 814 19.26 35.65 -5.88
C THR A 814 20.66 35.33 -6.41
N LEU A 815 21.66 36.21 -6.19
CA LEU A 815 23.06 35.99 -6.55
C LEU A 815 23.96 35.74 -5.33
N ASN A 816 23.39 35.59 -4.15
CA ASN A 816 24.12 35.31 -2.92
C ASN A 816 24.09 33.81 -2.64
N GLU A 817 25.25 33.16 -2.83
CA GLU A 817 25.40 31.71 -2.63
C GLU A 817 25.10 31.26 -1.22
N ASP A 818 25.54 32.02 -0.19
CA ASP A 818 25.29 31.69 1.21
C ASP A 818 23.78 31.75 1.54
N TYR A 819 23.09 32.74 0.99
CA TYR A 819 21.65 32.85 1.14
C TYR A 819 20.93 31.62 0.52
N LEU A 820 21.26 31.27 -0.72
CA LEU A 820 20.70 30.12 -1.41
C LEU A 820 21.07 28.81 -0.72
N ARG A 821 22.28 28.69 -0.19
CA ARG A 821 22.75 27.56 0.61
C ARG A 821 21.88 27.37 1.84
N ASN A 822 21.67 28.41 2.61
CA ASN A 822 20.84 28.37 3.81
C ASN A 822 19.38 28.05 3.49
N MET A 823 18.85 28.57 2.38
CA MET A 823 17.50 28.29 1.88
C MET A 823 17.31 26.79 1.56
N TYR A 824 18.21 26.17 0.79
CA TYR A 824 18.02 24.82 0.28
C TYR A 824 18.62 23.71 1.17
N ASN A 825 19.52 24.04 2.11
CA ASN A 825 20.15 23.06 2.99
C ASN A 825 19.15 22.11 3.70
N PRO A 826 17.97 22.56 4.18
CA PRO A 826 17.00 21.66 4.81
C PRO A 826 16.41 20.57 3.90
N LEU A 827 16.48 20.72 2.56
CA LEU A 827 15.94 19.77 1.60
C LEU A 827 16.90 18.61 1.31
N PHE A 828 18.22 18.86 1.40
CA PHE A 828 19.24 17.87 1.05
C PHE A 828 19.75 17.13 2.29
N THR A 829 20.00 15.85 2.12
CA THR A 829 20.68 15.03 3.13
C THR A 829 22.20 14.90 2.86
N SER A 830 22.61 15.24 1.65
CA SER A 830 24.01 15.21 1.19
C SER A 830 24.51 16.60 0.88
N SER A 831 25.51 17.08 1.66
CA SER A 831 26.18 18.36 1.37
C SER A 831 26.79 18.39 -0.03
N THR A 832 27.38 17.28 -0.49
CA THR A 832 27.92 17.18 -1.85
C THR A 832 26.87 17.37 -2.94
N GLN A 833 25.64 16.92 -2.73
CA GLN A 833 24.55 17.10 -3.70
C GLN A 833 23.98 18.53 -3.61
N LEU A 834 23.91 19.10 -2.43
CA LEU A 834 23.58 20.51 -2.24
C LEU A 834 24.56 21.38 -3.02
N GLU A 835 25.89 21.16 -2.89
CA GLU A 835 26.90 21.94 -3.62
C GLU A 835 26.71 21.87 -5.14
N LYS A 836 26.52 20.66 -5.68
CA LYS A 836 26.24 20.47 -7.12
C LYS A 836 24.96 21.19 -7.58
N TYR A 837 23.94 21.18 -6.72
CA TYR A 837 22.72 21.93 -7.01
C TYR A 837 22.96 23.42 -7.01
N LEU A 838 23.69 23.96 -5.99
CA LEU A 838 23.99 25.38 -5.87
C LEU A 838 24.84 25.87 -7.03
N GLU A 839 25.86 25.12 -7.46
CA GLU A 839 26.66 25.45 -8.66
C GLU A 839 25.77 25.61 -9.90
N LYS A 840 24.87 24.65 -10.14
CA LYS A 840 23.91 24.70 -11.26
C LYS A 840 22.92 25.88 -11.09
N ARG A 841 22.44 26.09 -9.87
CA ARG A 841 21.48 27.16 -9.54
C ARG A 841 22.11 28.53 -9.74
N MET A 842 23.28 28.77 -9.18
CA MET A 842 24.03 30.02 -9.34
C MET A 842 24.31 30.33 -10.81
N LYS A 843 24.71 29.30 -11.59
CA LYS A 843 24.90 29.47 -13.02
C LYS A 843 23.60 29.92 -13.72
N SER A 844 22.48 29.26 -13.41
CA SER A 844 21.17 29.61 -13.98
C SER A 844 20.70 30.99 -13.57
N GLU A 845 20.90 31.39 -12.30
CA GLU A 845 20.57 32.73 -11.83
C GLU A 845 21.43 33.80 -12.53
N LYS A 846 22.70 33.52 -12.71
CA LYS A 846 23.60 34.43 -13.42
C LYS A 846 23.26 34.55 -14.91
N GLU A 847 22.82 33.47 -15.54
CA GLU A 847 22.34 33.52 -16.94
C GLU A 847 21.01 34.30 -17.04
N LEU A 848 20.15 34.22 -16.01
CA LEU A 848 18.85 34.87 -15.96
C LEU A 848 18.95 36.38 -15.67
N PHE A 849 19.69 36.75 -14.64
CA PHE A 849 19.76 38.11 -14.14
C PHE A 849 20.96 38.88 -14.72
N GLY A 850 22.06 38.20 -15.00
CA GLY A 850 23.33 38.84 -15.37
C GLY A 850 24.08 39.35 -14.14
N ASN A 851 24.80 40.46 -14.32
CA ASN A 851 25.52 41.13 -13.25
C ASN A 851 24.77 42.39 -12.80
N VAL A 852 24.92 42.76 -11.56
CA VAL A 852 24.45 44.04 -11.05
C VAL A 852 25.34 45.16 -11.57
N GLY A 853 24.74 46.15 -12.14
CA GLY A 853 25.41 47.41 -12.52
C GLY A 853 24.49 48.60 -12.22
N TYR A 854 24.81 49.71 -12.79
CA TYR A 854 24.20 50.98 -12.48
C TYR A 854 23.90 51.73 -13.79
N ARG A 855 22.61 52.05 -14.01
CA ARG A 855 22.18 52.89 -15.14
C ARG A 855 22.04 54.33 -14.65
N ILE A 856 22.71 55.24 -15.38
CA ILE A 856 22.76 56.64 -15.06
C ILE A 856 21.77 57.40 -15.97
N TYR A 857 21.01 58.27 -15.35
CA TYR A 857 20.04 59.11 -16.04
C TYR A 857 20.25 60.58 -15.71
N ILE A 858 19.86 61.43 -16.64
CA ILE A 858 19.56 62.84 -16.39
C ILE A 858 18.05 62.99 -16.16
N LYS A 859 17.66 63.62 -15.05
CA LYS A 859 16.25 63.95 -14.79
C LYS A 859 15.95 65.37 -15.28
N HIS A 860 15.03 65.45 -16.22
CA HIS A 860 14.58 66.73 -16.80
C HIS A 860 13.56 67.41 -15.83
N ALA A 861 13.30 68.73 -16.08
CA ALA A 861 12.40 69.54 -15.24
C ALA A 861 10.94 69.01 -15.25
N ASP A 862 10.52 68.32 -16.30
CA ASP A 862 9.20 67.64 -16.41
C ASP A 862 9.16 66.29 -15.67
N GLY A 863 10.28 65.85 -15.06
CA GLY A 863 10.38 64.58 -14.35
C GLY A 863 10.78 63.42 -15.24
N THR A 864 10.93 63.58 -16.56
CA THR A 864 11.37 62.50 -17.46
C THR A 864 12.85 62.18 -17.23
N LEU A 865 13.19 60.90 -17.42
CA LEU A 865 14.52 60.33 -17.24
C LEU A 865 15.15 60.04 -18.61
N GLU A 866 16.28 60.70 -18.93
CA GLU A 866 17.11 60.41 -20.10
C GLU A 866 18.27 59.51 -19.68
N GLY A 867 18.31 58.26 -20.19
CA GLY A 867 19.43 57.34 -19.95
C GLY A 867 20.70 57.74 -20.68
N ILE A 868 21.79 57.93 -19.95
CA ILE A 868 23.05 58.42 -20.54
C ILE A 868 24.13 57.33 -20.62
N ASP A 869 24.16 56.39 -19.65
CA ASP A 869 25.15 55.32 -19.65
C ASP A 869 24.75 54.20 -18.69
N TYR A 870 25.53 53.09 -18.75
CA TYR A 870 25.49 51.95 -17.85
C TYR A 870 26.89 51.56 -17.44
N THR A 871 27.15 51.35 -16.15
CA THR A 871 28.46 50.95 -15.59
C THR A 871 28.37 49.90 -14.51
N TYR A 872 29.41 49.08 -14.35
CA TYR A 872 29.57 48.18 -13.22
C TYR A 872 30.36 48.82 -12.05
N ASP A 873 31.02 49.98 -12.32
CA ASP A 873 31.75 50.70 -11.31
C ASP A 873 30.83 51.54 -10.41
N SER A 874 31.24 51.79 -9.19
CA SER A 874 30.54 52.68 -8.24
C SER A 874 30.84 54.19 -8.47
N THR A 875 31.41 54.50 -9.62
CA THR A 875 31.71 55.85 -10.07
C THR A 875 31.40 56.01 -11.56
N TYR A 876 31.00 57.22 -11.94
CA TYR A 876 30.74 57.53 -13.35
C TYR A 876 31.14 58.99 -13.61
N THR A 877 31.77 59.24 -14.77
CA THR A 877 32.14 60.59 -15.16
C THR A 877 31.39 60.98 -16.44
N HIS A 878 30.58 62.02 -16.32
CA HIS A 878 29.87 62.64 -17.43
C HIS A 878 30.57 63.92 -17.91
N THR A 879 30.93 63.97 -19.17
CA THR A 879 31.47 65.19 -19.80
C THR A 879 30.34 66.07 -20.28
N ILE A 880 30.26 67.31 -19.78
CA ILE A 880 29.17 68.24 -20.13
C ILE A 880 29.72 69.30 -21.12
N SER A 881 29.00 69.47 -22.20
CA SER A 881 29.33 70.45 -23.24
C SER A 881 28.58 71.77 -23.06
N ASN A 882 27.50 71.82 -22.27
CA ASN A 882 26.67 73.02 -22.04
C ASN A 882 26.30 73.10 -20.55
N THR A 883 26.63 74.19 -19.88
CA THR A 883 26.37 74.35 -18.44
C THR A 883 25.07 75.07 -18.23
N ASN A 884 24.02 74.33 -17.88
CA ASN A 884 22.90 74.84 -17.13
C ASN A 884 23.35 75.08 -15.68
N ASP A 885 22.59 75.85 -14.90
CA ASP A 885 22.97 76.15 -13.48
C ASP A 885 23.03 74.88 -12.59
N SER A 886 22.39 73.76 -13.00
CA SER A 886 22.43 72.47 -12.32
C SER A 886 21.97 71.35 -13.23
N ILE A 887 22.42 70.16 -12.96
CA ILE A 887 21.90 68.91 -13.53
C ILE A 887 21.55 67.92 -12.39
N THR A 888 20.34 67.37 -12.47
CA THR A 888 19.93 66.29 -11.53
C THR A 888 20.20 64.95 -12.22
N TYR A 889 21.03 64.14 -11.55
CA TYR A 889 21.31 62.76 -11.99
C TYR A 889 20.52 61.80 -11.15
N VAL A 890 20.06 60.69 -11.81
CA VAL A 890 19.45 59.56 -11.13
C VAL A 890 20.27 58.32 -11.43
N VAL A 891 20.69 57.61 -10.38
CA VAL A 891 21.45 56.37 -10.51
C VAL A 891 20.53 55.24 -10.06
N LYS A 892 20.20 54.28 -10.98
CA LYS A 892 19.43 53.10 -10.70
C LYS A 892 20.35 51.89 -10.66
N SER A 893 20.22 51.08 -9.64
CA SER A 893 20.75 49.72 -9.64
C SER A 893 19.93 48.88 -10.61
N GLU A 894 20.56 48.14 -11.50
CA GLU A 894 19.91 47.38 -12.58
C GLU A 894 20.75 46.15 -12.93
N PHE A 895 20.11 45.00 -13.25
CA PHE A 895 20.81 43.87 -13.84
C PHE A 895 21.03 44.10 -15.33
N ASP A 896 22.15 43.68 -15.88
CA ASP A 896 22.48 43.86 -17.30
C ASP A 896 21.64 42.95 -18.25
N VAL A 897 21.06 41.84 -17.75
CA VAL A 897 20.18 40.93 -18.49
C VAL A 897 18.71 41.15 -18.13
N PHE A 898 18.39 41.29 -16.82
CA PHE A 898 17.02 41.44 -16.35
C PHE A 898 16.78 42.81 -15.72
N SER A 899 16.38 43.77 -16.53
CA SER A 899 16.20 45.17 -16.11
C SER A 899 14.82 45.50 -15.53
N ALA A 900 13.85 44.56 -15.57
CA ALA A 900 12.46 44.82 -15.17
C ALA A 900 12.32 45.22 -13.69
N ASN A 901 13.19 44.75 -12.81
CA ASN A 901 13.19 45.02 -11.37
C ASN A 901 14.25 46.06 -10.94
N ALA A 902 14.68 46.93 -11.85
CA ALA A 902 15.59 48.03 -11.54
C ALA A 902 15.08 48.87 -10.35
N SER A 903 16.01 49.43 -9.58
CA SER A 903 15.68 50.29 -8.45
C SER A 903 14.89 51.53 -8.85
N SER A 904 14.20 52.16 -7.93
CA SER A 904 13.52 53.44 -8.17
C SER A 904 14.49 54.57 -8.54
N GLY A 905 15.73 54.46 -8.13
CA GLY A 905 16.82 55.39 -8.36
C GLY A 905 17.12 56.33 -7.18
N ALA A 906 18.39 56.60 -6.95
CA ALA A 906 18.85 57.64 -6.06
C ALA A 906 19.17 58.91 -6.87
N GLU A 907 18.85 60.06 -6.35
CA GLU A 907 19.00 61.36 -7.03
C GLU A 907 20.06 62.21 -6.38
N VAL A 908 20.80 62.91 -7.22
CA VAL A 908 21.76 63.98 -6.77
C VAL A 908 21.71 65.15 -7.75
N THR A 909 21.55 66.34 -7.24
CA THR A 909 21.65 67.55 -8.03
C THR A 909 23.05 68.17 -7.93
N VAL A 910 23.72 68.28 -9.07
CA VAL A 910 25.03 68.94 -9.13
C VAL A 910 24.87 70.35 -9.68
N THR A 911 25.16 71.33 -8.87
CA THR A 911 25.05 72.73 -9.23
C THR A 911 26.40 73.26 -9.74
N PHE A 912 26.40 74.06 -10.80
CA PHE A 912 27.59 74.66 -11.42
C PHE A 912 27.61 76.16 -11.15
N SER A 913 28.62 76.67 -10.45
CA SER A 913 28.80 78.12 -10.31
C SER A 913 29.96 78.59 -11.20
N ASN A 914 29.81 79.78 -11.81
CA ASN A 914 30.82 80.41 -12.63
C ASN A 914 32.18 80.72 -11.93
N ASN A 915 32.37 80.30 -10.69
CA ASN A 915 33.57 80.54 -9.87
C ASN A 915 34.22 79.24 -9.33
N ASP A 916 34.30 78.20 -10.11
CA ASP A 916 35.00 76.94 -9.74
C ASP A 916 34.79 76.41 -8.31
N VAL A 917 33.70 76.83 -7.64
CA VAL A 917 33.35 76.38 -6.28
C VAL A 917 32.42 75.21 -6.36
N ILE A 918 32.89 73.99 -6.11
CA ILE A 918 32.08 72.76 -6.12
C ILE A 918 31.60 72.50 -4.70
N ILE A 919 30.29 72.49 -4.49
CA ILE A 919 29.67 72.13 -3.22
C ILE A 919 28.96 70.80 -3.41
N THR A 920 29.28 69.85 -2.52
CA THR A 920 28.64 68.53 -2.50
C THR A 920 28.14 68.23 -1.08
N SER A 921 27.11 67.34 -1.00
CA SER A 921 26.63 66.85 0.27
C SER A 921 26.27 65.37 0.16
N TYR A 922 26.52 64.60 1.22
CA TYR A 922 26.21 63.18 1.32
C TYR A 922 25.90 62.77 2.75
N LEU A 923 25.17 61.67 2.93
CA LEU A 923 24.82 61.13 4.26
C LEU A 923 26.06 60.58 4.96
N ASN A 924 26.22 60.81 6.26
CA ASN A 924 27.15 60.10 7.09
C ASN A 924 26.54 58.75 7.48
N GLY A 925 27.02 57.66 6.87
CA GLY A 925 26.52 56.31 7.03
C GLY A 925 25.42 55.89 6.04
N GLN A 926 24.76 54.82 6.31
CA GLN A 926 23.79 54.20 5.41
C GLN A 926 22.51 55.05 5.24
N SER A 927 22.00 55.11 4.04
CA SER A 927 20.73 55.76 3.73
C SER A 927 19.53 54.90 4.12
N ASN A 928 19.72 53.59 4.32
CA ASN A 928 18.68 52.63 4.76
C ASN A 928 19.19 51.87 5.99
N VAL A 929 18.53 52.03 7.11
CA VAL A 929 18.91 51.45 8.41
C VAL A 929 17.79 50.57 8.89
N ASN A 930 18.08 49.30 9.15
CA ASN A 930 17.18 48.38 9.80
C ASN A 930 17.59 48.23 11.26
N ILE A 931 16.64 48.37 12.17
CA ILE A 931 16.84 48.22 13.61
C ILE A 931 15.79 47.30 14.21
N ALA A 932 16.23 46.49 15.18
CA ALA A 932 15.30 45.60 15.89
C ALA A 932 14.41 46.41 16.84
N ILE A 933 13.16 46.01 16.98
CA ILE A 933 12.23 46.60 17.97
C ILE A 933 12.87 46.61 19.37
N GLY A 934 12.76 47.71 20.06
CA GLY A 934 13.34 47.92 21.40
C GLY A 934 14.84 48.33 21.40
N SER A 935 15.49 48.40 20.25
CA SER A 935 16.86 48.87 20.12
C SER A 935 16.91 50.39 20.05
N THR A 936 18.04 50.98 20.47
CA THR A 936 18.23 52.42 20.40
C THR A 936 18.72 52.83 19.01
N TYR A 937 17.99 53.73 18.36
CA TYR A 937 18.50 54.37 17.14
C TYR A 937 19.37 55.56 17.52
N THR A 938 20.65 55.55 17.03
CA THR A 938 21.55 56.68 17.21
C THR A 938 21.91 57.25 15.83
N GLU A 939 21.57 58.53 15.65
CA GLU A 939 21.93 59.27 14.43
C GLU A 939 23.43 59.58 14.38
N PRO A 940 24.13 59.33 13.24
CA PRO A 940 25.51 59.81 13.09
C PRO A 940 25.64 61.31 13.32
N ASN A 941 26.72 61.70 13.96
CA ASN A 941 27.02 63.13 14.20
C ASN A 941 28.39 63.56 13.58
N PRO A 942 28.40 64.41 12.57
CA PRO A 942 27.23 65.05 11.92
C PRO A 942 26.42 64.05 11.06
N PRO A 943 25.09 64.22 10.84
CA PRO A 943 24.24 63.31 10.09
C PRO A 943 24.55 63.35 8.58
N VAL A 944 25.09 64.46 8.14
CA VAL A 944 25.40 64.76 6.75
C VAL A 944 26.76 65.47 6.68
N TYR A 945 27.57 65.12 5.69
CA TYR A 945 28.77 65.89 5.33
C TYR A 945 28.48 66.83 4.17
N VAL A 946 29.02 68.03 4.28
CA VAL A 946 29.00 69.06 3.21
C VAL A 946 30.44 69.40 2.88
N GLN A 947 30.77 69.43 1.63
CA GLN A 947 32.13 69.74 1.15
C GLN A 947 32.05 70.87 0.11
N GLU A 948 32.99 71.78 0.19
CA GLU A 948 33.28 72.78 -0.79
C GLU A 948 34.68 72.53 -1.34
N ASN A 949 34.78 72.23 -2.62
CA ASN A 949 36.06 71.88 -3.27
C ASN A 949 36.84 70.77 -2.53
N LEU A 950 36.11 69.71 -2.12
CA LEU A 950 36.58 68.55 -1.38
C LEU A 950 37.01 68.86 0.09
N MET A 951 36.91 70.09 0.55
CA MET A 951 37.13 70.45 1.96
C MET A 951 35.83 70.44 2.76
N SER A 952 35.85 69.84 3.92
CA SER A 952 34.64 69.80 4.75
C SER A 952 34.26 71.21 5.23
N VAL A 953 33.02 71.57 4.90
CA VAL A 953 32.36 72.81 5.34
C VAL A 953 31.07 72.49 6.14
N THR A 954 30.98 71.25 6.64
CA THR A 954 29.80 70.73 7.35
C THR A 954 29.42 71.63 8.54
N ASN A 955 30.37 72.15 9.24
CA ASN A 955 30.18 73.06 10.40
C ASN A 955 29.77 74.50 9.99
N LEU A 956 29.88 74.88 8.75
CA LEU A 956 29.44 76.13 8.19
C LEU A 956 28.08 76.03 7.47
N ALA A 957 27.60 74.79 7.21
CA ALA A 957 26.35 74.53 6.55
C ALA A 957 25.19 74.48 7.58
N THR A 958 24.05 75.03 7.20
CA THR A 958 22.80 74.86 7.96
C THR A 958 22.16 73.56 7.57
N ILE A 959 22.05 72.59 8.52
CA ILE A 959 21.41 71.32 8.30
C ILE A 959 20.15 71.28 9.20
N SER A 960 18.99 71.27 8.59
CA SER A 960 17.71 71.07 9.28
C SER A 960 17.21 69.67 9.07
N THR A 961 16.73 69.04 10.15
CA THR A 961 16.30 67.64 10.14
C THR A 961 14.80 67.57 10.39
N GLU A 962 14.08 66.83 9.56
CA GLU A 962 12.67 66.56 9.74
C GLU A 962 12.44 65.06 9.68
N ILE A 963 11.79 64.44 10.67
CA ILE A 963 11.46 63.01 10.72
C ILE A 963 9.98 62.84 10.38
N LYS A 964 9.72 61.98 9.41
CA LYS A 964 8.34 61.60 9.00
C LYS A 964 8.13 60.10 9.09
N ILE A 965 6.86 59.68 9.31
CA ILE A 965 6.46 58.30 9.09
C ILE A 965 6.48 58.07 7.57
N ALA A 966 7.23 57.06 7.12
CA ALA A 966 7.41 56.78 5.70
C ALA A 966 6.08 56.55 5.00
N GLY A 967 5.90 57.11 3.79
CA GLY A 967 4.67 57.02 3.05
C GLY A 967 3.54 57.94 3.52
N THR A 968 3.80 58.81 4.55
CA THR A 968 2.84 59.77 5.04
C THR A 968 3.46 61.17 5.16
N ASN A 969 2.60 62.24 5.32
CA ASN A 969 3.07 63.59 5.66
C ASN A 969 3.19 63.88 7.16
N THR A 970 3.05 62.82 8.00
CA THR A 970 3.04 62.96 9.45
C THR A 970 4.46 63.17 9.96
N ILE A 971 4.76 64.37 10.54
CA ILE A 971 6.03 64.68 11.18
C ILE A 971 6.00 64.19 12.62
N VAL A 972 7.12 63.58 13.04
CA VAL A 972 7.32 63.09 14.40
C VAL A 972 8.59 63.69 14.98
N SER A 973 8.63 63.81 16.31
CA SER A 973 9.78 64.41 17.01
C SER A 973 10.98 63.45 17.17
N SER A 974 10.71 62.12 17.10
CA SER A 974 11.72 61.08 17.22
C SER A 974 11.22 59.79 16.59
N ILE A 975 12.12 58.85 16.30
CA ILE A 975 11.83 57.51 15.88
C ILE A 975 11.40 56.70 17.08
N ASP A 976 10.17 56.16 17.04
CA ASP A 976 9.67 55.26 18.05
C ASP A 976 10.15 53.82 17.75
N THR A 977 11.13 53.40 18.48
CA THR A 977 11.73 52.06 18.30
C THR A 977 11.02 50.99 19.15
N SER A 978 10.01 51.34 19.93
CA SER A 978 9.27 50.41 20.79
C SER A 978 8.30 49.51 20.01
N LYS A 979 8.00 49.85 18.78
CA LYS A 979 7.08 49.13 17.90
C LYS A 979 7.54 49.18 16.43
N GLU A 980 7.06 48.26 15.63
CA GLU A 980 7.30 48.22 14.19
C GLU A 980 6.88 49.54 13.51
N GLY A 981 7.75 50.05 12.64
CA GLY A 981 7.47 51.28 11.92
C GLY A 981 8.57 51.66 10.96
N ASN A 982 8.18 52.35 9.88
CA ASN A 982 9.12 52.86 8.89
C ASN A 982 9.12 54.38 8.95
N TYR A 983 10.34 54.95 9.01
CA TYR A 983 10.53 56.38 9.14
C TYR A 983 11.46 56.89 8.03
N VAL A 984 11.26 58.15 7.63
CA VAL A 984 12.19 58.87 6.76
C VAL A 984 12.68 60.12 7.43
N ILE A 985 13.99 60.27 7.52
CA ILE A 985 14.67 61.49 8.03
C ILE A 985 15.09 62.30 6.82
N ASN A 986 14.53 63.50 6.65
CA ASN A 986 14.93 64.42 5.63
C ASN A 986 15.93 65.43 6.20
N TYR A 987 17.10 65.54 5.61
CA TYR A 987 18.14 66.51 5.96
C TYR A 987 18.13 67.58 4.88
N THR A 988 17.66 68.77 5.18
CA THR A 988 17.71 69.92 4.29
C THR A 988 19.02 70.69 4.59
N ILE A 989 19.92 70.69 3.62
CA ILE A 989 21.22 71.28 3.70
C ILE A 989 21.22 72.61 2.94
N ARG A 990 21.66 73.67 3.61
CA ARG A 990 21.87 75.00 2.98
C ARG A 990 23.24 75.53 3.31
N TYR A 991 24.00 75.86 2.26
CA TYR A 991 25.30 76.43 2.37
C TYR A 991 25.57 77.34 1.16
N LYS A 992 25.79 78.65 1.39
CA LYS A 992 25.85 79.67 0.32
C LYS A 992 24.59 79.57 -0.56
N ASN A 993 24.73 79.38 -1.84
CA ASN A 993 23.61 79.20 -2.77
C ASN A 993 23.25 77.72 -3.00
N TYR A 994 23.93 76.82 -2.26
CA TYR A 994 23.66 75.37 -2.34
C TYR A 994 22.52 74.99 -1.38
N GLU A 995 21.50 74.32 -1.95
CA GLU A 995 20.43 73.67 -1.19
C GLU A 995 20.24 72.23 -1.68
N ASN A 996 20.26 71.27 -0.79
CA ASN A 996 20.03 69.87 -1.10
C ASN A 996 19.24 69.22 0.01
N VAL A 997 18.47 68.16 -0.32
CA VAL A 997 17.71 67.34 0.66
C VAL A 997 18.15 65.89 0.50
N LEU A 998 18.83 65.39 1.54
CA LEU A 998 19.18 63.97 1.64
C LEU A 998 18.18 63.24 2.55
N LYS A 999 17.96 61.95 2.24
CA LYS A 999 16.96 61.14 2.98
C LYS A 999 17.63 59.91 3.56
N ARG A 1000 17.33 59.61 4.80
CA ARG A 1000 17.66 58.36 5.46
C ARG A 1000 16.36 57.64 5.84
N TYR A 1001 16.28 56.40 5.46
CA TYR A 1001 15.14 55.52 5.82
C TYR A 1001 15.55 54.68 7.04
N VAL A 1002 14.70 54.64 8.06
CA VAL A 1002 14.90 53.82 9.24
C VAL A 1002 13.70 52.90 9.41
N ASN A 1003 13.95 51.61 9.30
CA ASN A 1003 12.96 50.59 9.41
C ASN A 1003 13.11 49.86 10.75
N VAL A 1004 12.16 49.99 11.62
CA VAL A 1004 12.06 49.26 12.88
C VAL A 1004 11.27 47.99 12.63
N LYS A 1005 11.89 46.84 12.78
CA LYS A 1005 11.27 45.55 12.49
C LYS A 1005 11.86 44.40 13.34
#